data_059f8f264f158ec2c0f096996ff73001
#
_entry.id   059f8f264f158ec2c0f096996ff73001
#
_cell.length_a   1.000
_cell.length_b   1.000
_cell.length_c   1.000
_cell.angle_alpha   90.00
_cell.angle_beta   90.00
_cell.angle_gamma   90.00
#
_symmetry.space_group_name_H-M   'P 1'
#
loop_
_entity.id
_entity.type
_entity.pdbx_description
1 polymer ?
#
loop_
_entity_poly.entity_id
_entity_poly.type
_entity_poly.pdbx_seq_one_letter_code
_entity_poly.pdbx_strand_id
1 'polypeptide(L)'
;MYFRLRLVCTLLFSFGILAIAHAQTVKLSGKINNAKNEPLAGVSVKIVGAAGGTTSDVEGRFSLSLSAGKKYTLEFSTIGYEAKTITEVEVTNNQSDELNIVLEVKAKTGDNVVINAKTSTARKETTASLITFQKNTNTVAQVISAETIRRSPDKNTGEVLKRVPGTSVQEGKYLVVRGLADRYNQAMLNGVLLGSTEPDRKTFSFDIIPSSMIDNIIINKAFVPELPGEWAGGLIQVNTKDVPSKDFFSVQIGTGFNTQTIGKDFYTYKGSNTDFLGFDNGTRGLPDNLPNKAAFAQLTQAQKTTYAKEFENIWSTKKNSSDVTPVLNQSFLINGGFNKKLGDKTKLAAILAFNYNRSNKRIEYENQINSFQNNIPTLSFDYFNNKYSKEILAGALANVTLQIGNNNKISFKNLLNVNTTNYATLRKGKDFENTTTSLGDNIISTELAFKANTFFNTQLSGDHNLQKLTAKLHWFGGFNILDQYIPDQRRLQYVQDDPTNPSSPFLASIGGSNASQKSGSRYYGFLSDYIYTAGGDISKIFKIKSLSQTFKGGYFFQVKDRLFDSRPFAIYLPSDNVALRSLTPDKIFAAENFGTGINNKFALNELAGSSYRYIANSILNAGFLQLDNQVGNKLRIVWGLRVEDFDQVIGSLRKSDPRFVHTRKTDYLPGLNITYKVNNKTNVRLSGSQTVIRPEFRELSTFQFYDFDLGATVAGYTGLVRTKVSNFDLRYELYPRAGELFTIGAFYKYFKNPIEVYFNASSGGASTYNFLNADEANSFGAELEFRKKLDFNPGLKNFTIQGNVSYIYNRVTGIGADEARPMQGQSPYLLNGGLQYDVEKYGISTTLLFNEIGRRIAFVGGSDQPPIWENPRPIMDFQIAKKLLKTKGEIKLNVADILNKSSIFYNDLNNNKKYDKNIDAFAIKRKFGTNVSVSFGYNF
;
A
#
# COMPACT_ATOMS: atom_id res chain seq x y z
N MET A 1 22.02 45.14 21.10
CA MET A 1 21.34 44.12 20.31
C MET A 1 20.21 44.67 19.40
N TYR A 2 19.56 45.75 19.80
CA TYR A 2 18.47 46.38 19.05
C TYR A 2 18.90 47.23 17.85
N PHE A 3 20.15 47.67 17.79
CA PHE A 3 20.63 48.55 16.70
C PHE A 3 21.05 47.73 15.45
N ARG A 4 21.47 46.47 15.62
CA ARG A 4 21.82 45.59 14.49
C ARG A 4 20.61 45.01 13.76
N LEU A 5 19.50 44.87 14.47
CA LEU A 5 18.25 44.38 13.87
C LEU A 5 17.57 45.43 13.00
N ARG A 6 17.66 46.70 13.37
CA ARG A 6 17.13 47.83 12.57
C ARG A 6 17.92 48.06 11.27
N LEU A 7 19.24 47.81 11.29
CA LEU A 7 20.06 47.95 10.07
C LEU A 7 19.79 46.84 9.06
N VAL A 8 19.52 45.61 9.51
CA VAL A 8 19.15 44.51 8.63
C VAL A 8 17.74 44.68 8.05
N CYS A 9 16.80 45.19 8.81
CA CYS A 9 15.46 45.49 8.32
C CYS A 9 15.43 46.67 7.34
N THR A 10 16.30 47.68 7.51
CA THR A 10 16.39 48.81 6.59
C THR A 10 17.10 48.45 5.30
N LEU A 11 18.10 47.56 5.34
CA LEU A 11 18.76 46.99 4.14
C LEU A 11 17.85 46.05 3.35
N LEU A 12 16.97 45.28 4.02
CA LEU A 12 15.96 44.45 3.34
C LEU A 12 14.82 45.29 2.73
N PHE A 13 14.55 46.50 3.29
CA PHE A 13 13.50 47.37 2.76
C PHE A 13 14.02 48.24 1.57
N SER A 14 15.29 48.56 1.54
CA SER A 14 15.88 49.31 0.42
C SER A 14 16.18 48.46 -0.82
N PHE A 15 16.26 47.11 -0.68
CA PHE A 15 16.35 46.20 -1.82
C PHE A 15 15.02 45.93 -2.51
N GLY A 16 13.89 46.36 -1.89
CA GLY A 16 12.53 46.16 -2.43
C GLY A 16 12.04 47.25 -3.40
N ILE A 17 12.79 48.31 -3.61
CA ILE A 17 12.30 49.51 -4.38
C ILE A 17 12.94 49.63 -5.78
N LEU A 18 13.84 48.77 -6.17
CA LEU A 18 14.39 48.73 -7.53
C LEU A 18 13.74 47.64 -8.41
N ALA A 19 12.43 47.47 -8.36
CA ALA A 19 11.68 46.71 -9.36
C ALA A 19 11.33 47.64 -10.55
N ILE A 20 12.27 47.77 -11.45
CA ILE A 20 12.05 48.30 -12.79
C ILE A 20 11.02 47.39 -13.48
N ALA A 21 9.97 47.98 -14.01
CA ALA A 21 8.91 47.31 -14.77
C ALA A 21 9.51 46.61 -16.02
N HIS A 22 9.91 45.36 -15.88
CA HIS A 22 10.06 44.48 -17.01
C HIS A 22 8.71 43.88 -17.34
N ALA A 23 8.32 43.91 -18.60
CA ALA A 23 7.18 43.16 -19.10
C ALA A 23 7.37 41.67 -18.70
N GLN A 24 6.57 41.24 -17.75
CA GLN A 24 6.70 39.86 -17.23
C GLN A 24 6.34 38.87 -18.33
N THR A 25 7.29 38.10 -18.78
CA THR A 25 7.04 36.98 -19.67
C THR A 25 6.63 35.79 -18.82
N VAL A 26 5.47 35.22 -19.13
CA VAL A 26 4.92 34.04 -18.48
C VAL A 26 5.13 32.84 -19.39
N LYS A 27 5.50 31.71 -18.86
CA LYS A 27 5.63 30.46 -19.61
C LYS A 27 4.28 29.78 -19.67
N LEU A 28 3.71 29.68 -20.88
CA LEU A 28 2.61 28.76 -21.18
C LEU A 28 3.19 27.38 -21.39
N SER A 29 2.80 26.42 -20.56
CA SER A 29 3.13 25.01 -20.74
C SER A 29 1.90 24.24 -21.20
N GLY A 30 2.13 23.16 -21.94
CA GLY A 30 1.06 22.29 -22.40
C GLY A 30 1.55 20.95 -22.87
N LYS A 31 0.61 20.08 -23.20
CA LYS A 31 0.87 18.74 -23.70
C LYS A 31 0.09 18.48 -24.97
N ILE A 32 0.78 17.90 -25.96
CA ILE A 32 0.22 17.58 -27.26
C ILE A 32 0.18 16.07 -27.41
N ASN A 33 -1.02 15.54 -27.63
CA ASN A 33 -1.25 14.10 -27.83
C ASN A 33 -1.98 13.89 -29.15
N ASN A 34 -1.93 12.66 -29.67
CA ASN A 34 -2.83 12.27 -30.76
C ASN A 34 -4.21 11.85 -30.20
N ALA A 35 -5.15 11.51 -31.08
CA ALA A 35 -6.48 11.04 -30.73
C ALA A 35 -6.46 9.75 -29.89
N LYS A 36 -5.35 8.99 -29.89
CA LYS A 36 -5.11 7.82 -29.05
C LYS A 36 -4.46 8.19 -27.71
N ASN A 37 -4.31 9.50 -27.45
CA ASN A 37 -3.66 10.05 -26.27
C ASN A 37 -2.17 9.66 -26.12
N GLU A 38 -1.53 9.34 -27.21
CA GLU A 38 -0.09 9.13 -27.24
C GLU A 38 0.59 10.50 -27.38
N PRO A 39 1.66 10.78 -26.63
CA PRO A 39 2.35 12.06 -26.71
C PRO A 39 2.98 12.23 -28.10
N LEU A 40 2.80 13.40 -28.69
CA LEU A 40 3.37 13.77 -29.96
C LEU A 40 4.63 14.61 -29.76
N ALA A 41 5.77 14.01 -30.03
CA ALA A 41 7.06 14.69 -30.07
C ALA A 41 7.25 15.45 -31.36
N GLY A 42 7.95 16.59 -31.30
CA GLY A 42 8.31 17.36 -32.48
C GLY A 42 7.15 18.10 -33.15
N VAL A 43 6.05 18.30 -32.43
CA VAL A 43 4.95 19.16 -32.90
C VAL A 43 5.41 20.59 -32.85
N SER A 44 5.36 21.30 -33.96
CA SER A 44 5.62 22.73 -34.05
C SER A 44 4.46 23.52 -33.41
N VAL A 45 4.76 24.37 -32.45
CA VAL A 45 3.83 25.28 -31.79
C VAL A 45 4.23 26.70 -32.19
N LYS A 46 3.47 27.33 -33.06
CA LYS A 46 3.73 28.67 -33.61
C LYS A 46 2.73 29.70 -33.04
N ILE A 47 3.21 30.91 -32.83
CA ILE A 47 2.35 32.05 -32.57
C ILE A 47 1.94 32.62 -33.92
N VAL A 48 0.63 32.61 -34.22
CA VAL A 48 0.12 33.17 -35.48
C VAL A 48 0.21 34.68 -35.40
N GLY A 49 0.86 35.28 -36.40
CA GLY A 49 1.01 36.75 -36.51
C GLY A 49 2.18 37.33 -35.69
N ALA A 50 3.03 36.54 -35.07
CA ALA A 50 4.24 36.99 -34.36
C ALA A 50 5.40 36.03 -34.58
N ALA A 51 6.63 36.55 -34.51
CA ALA A 51 7.83 35.71 -34.49
C ALA A 51 7.97 35.00 -33.16
N GLY A 52 8.02 33.66 -33.16
CA GLY A 52 8.21 32.84 -31.97
C GLY A 52 7.45 31.53 -32.04
N GLY A 53 7.96 30.56 -31.36
CA GLY A 53 7.37 29.21 -31.30
C GLY A 53 8.24 28.25 -30.50
N THR A 54 7.77 27.05 -30.34
CA THR A 54 8.48 25.96 -29.67
C THR A 54 8.12 24.62 -30.33
N THR A 55 8.76 23.56 -29.90
CA THR A 55 8.39 22.20 -30.31
C THR A 55 8.14 21.35 -29.08
N SER A 56 7.24 20.39 -29.22
CA SER A 56 6.98 19.42 -28.14
C SER A 56 8.13 18.42 -28.00
N ASP A 57 8.39 18.03 -26.76
CA ASP A 57 9.36 16.98 -26.39
C ASP A 57 8.81 15.56 -26.58
N VAL A 58 9.57 14.53 -26.16
CA VAL A 58 9.18 13.11 -26.30
C VAL A 58 7.94 12.73 -25.50
N GLU A 59 7.63 13.47 -24.44
CA GLU A 59 6.39 13.35 -23.66
C GLU A 59 5.22 14.18 -24.25
N GLY A 60 5.45 14.82 -25.39
CA GLY A 60 4.48 15.71 -26.01
C GLY A 60 4.34 17.07 -25.32
N ARG A 61 5.23 17.43 -24.40
CA ARG A 61 5.17 18.68 -23.66
C ARG A 61 5.79 19.81 -24.44
N PHE A 62 5.22 20.97 -24.35
CA PHE A 62 5.80 22.20 -24.87
C PHE A 62 5.79 23.31 -23.81
N SER A 63 6.69 24.23 -23.96
CA SER A 63 6.75 25.44 -23.14
C SER A 63 7.04 26.64 -24.04
N LEU A 64 6.18 27.65 -23.96
CA LEU A 64 6.23 28.83 -24.79
C LEU A 64 6.21 30.09 -23.88
N SER A 65 7.17 31.00 -24.05
CA SER A 65 7.23 32.24 -23.30
C SER A 65 6.37 33.29 -23.98
N LEU A 66 5.37 33.80 -23.28
CA LEU A 66 4.40 34.77 -23.75
C LEU A 66 4.31 35.98 -22.79
N SER A 67 3.96 37.14 -23.27
CA SER A 67 3.70 38.30 -22.39
C SER A 67 2.34 38.16 -21.70
N ALA A 68 2.31 38.38 -20.40
CA ALA A 68 1.05 38.33 -19.63
C ALA A 68 0.02 39.35 -20.09
N GLY A 69 -1.26 38.99 -20.03
CA GLY A 69 -2.38 39.87 -20.33
C GLY A 69 -2.64 40.13 -21.82
N LYS A 70 -1.98 39.39 -22.70
CA LYS A 70 -2.26 39.43 -24.15
C LYS A 70 -2.91 38.11 -24.60
N LYS A 71 -3.83 38.26 -25.58
CA LYS A 71 -4.44 37.10 -26.24
C LYS A 71 -3.61 36.65 -27.45
N TYR A 72 -3.35 35.37 -27.56
CA TYR A 72 -2.57 34.75 -28.63
C TYR A 72 -3.38 33.73 -29.39
N THR A 73 -3.06 33.58 -30.67
CA THR A 73 -3.51 32.46 -31.49
C THR A 73 -2.33 31.53 -31.70
N LEU A 74 -2.47 30.26 -31.27
CA LEU A 74 -1.42 29.25 -31.38
C LEU A 74 -1.81 28.21 -32.44
N GLU A 75 -0.88 27.88 -33.31
CA GLU A 75 -1.01 26.82 -34.29
C GLU A 75 -0.11 25.63 -33.93
N PHE A 76 -0.71 24.44 -33.86
CA PHE A 76 -0.05 23.18 -33.59
C PHE A 76 -0.01 22.34 -34.84
N SER A 77 1.17 22.02 -35.36
CA SER A 77 1.31 21.27 -36.59
C SER A 77 2.47 20.25 -36.56
N THR A 78 2.24 19.09 -37.10
CA THR A 78 3.27 18.07 -37.31
C THR A 78 2.90 17.17 -38.49
N ILE A 79 3.89 16.49 -39.07
CA ILE A 79 3.71 15.62 -40.23
C ILE A 79 2.77 14.48 -39.88
N GLY A 80 1.75 14.26 -40.71
CA GLY A 80 0.78 13.17 -40.54
C GLY A 80 -0.44 13.51 -39.69
N TYR A 81 -0.53 14.72 -39.15
CA TYR A 81 -1.67 15.21 -38.36
C TYR A 81 -2.29 16.47 -38.95
N GLU A 82 -3.57 16.68 -38.70
CA GLU A 82 -4.24 17.94 -39.04
C GLU A 82 -3.70 19.06 -38.13
N ALA A 83 -3.36 20.21 -38.75
CA ALA A 83 -2.95 21.35 -38.00
C ALA A 83 -4.14 21.87 -37.19
N LYS A 84 -3.92 22.18 -35.89
CA LYS A 84 -4.93 22.68 -34.97
C LYS A 84 -4.60 24.07 -34.52
N THR A 85 -5.54 24.98 -34.68
CA THR A 85 -5.40 26.37 -34.25
C THR A 85 -6.25 26.62 -33.01
N ILE A 86 -5.69 27.21 -31.98
CA ILE A 86 -6.38 27.64 -30.76
C ILE A 86 -6.29 29.13 -30.68
N THR A 87 -7.43 29.80 -30.69
CA THR A 87 -7.56 31.26 -30.59
C THR A 87 -7.83 31.68 -29.15
N GLU A 88 -7.54 32.93 -28.84
CA GLU A 88 -7.82 33.59 -27.54
C GLU A 88 -7.11 32.94 -26.36
N VAL A 89 -5.91 32.38 -26.54
CA VAL A 89 -5.07 31.89 -25.46
C VAL A 89 -4.53 33.09 -24.68
N GLU A 90 -5.05 33.31 -23.50
CA GLU A 90 -4.60 34.36 -22.59
C GLU A 90 -3.73 33.75 -21.50
N VAL A 91 -2.58 34.40 -21.24
CA VAL A 91 -1.64 33.95 -20.23
C VAL A 91 -1.63 34.95 -19.08
N THR A 92 -2.02 34.49 -17.89
CA THR A 92 -2.00 35.32 -16.68
C THR A 92 -0.87 34.87 -15.75
N ASN A 93 -0.37 35.78 -14.91
CA ASN A 93 0.75 35.48 -13.99
C ASN A 93 0.50 34.32 -13.02
N ASN A 94 -0.72 33.84 -12.92
CA ASN A 94 -1.14 32.76 -12.02
C ASN A 94 -1.61 31.50 -12.75
N GLN A 95 -1.35 31.35 -14.04
CA GLN A 95 -1.84 30.21 -14.81
C GLN A 95 -1.02 28.96 -14.47
N SER A 96 -1.62 28.04 -13.74
CA SER A 96 -1.06 26.75 -13.39
C SER A 96 -1.57 25.60 -14.28
N ASP A 97 -2.51 25.89 -15.19
CA ASP A 97 -3.15 24.86 -16.00
C ASP A 97 -2.35 24.61 -17.28
N GLU A 98 -1.98 23.34 -17.50
CA GLU A 98 -1.35 22.92 -18.77
C GLU A 98 -2.38 22.89 -19.90
N LEU A 99 -2.02 23.47 -21.04
CA LEU A 99 -2.82 23.43 -22.25
C LEU A 99 -2.74 22.05 -22.90
N ASN A 100 -3.81 21.27 -22.86
CA ASN A 100 -3.86 19.92 -23.43
C ASN A 100 -4.41 19.95 -24.85
N ILE A 101 -3.55 19.63 -25.83
CA ILE A 101 -3.86 19.63 -27.25
C ILE A 101 -3.94 18.20 -27.77
N VAL A 102 -5.04 17.89 -28.45
CA VAL A 102 -5.17 16.62 -29.19
C VAL A 102 -5.15 16.93 -30.68
N LEU A 103 -4.18 16.36 -31.40
CA LEU A 103 -4.12 16.42 -32.88
C LEU A 103 -4.73 15.14 -33.47
N GLU A 104 -5.56 15.32 -34.51
CA GLU A 104 -6.15 14.23 -35.26
C GLU A 104 -5.31 13.87 -36.47
N VAL A 105 -5.28 12.58 -36.84
CA VAL A 105 -4.51 12.11 -37.98
C VAL A 105 -5.16 12.65 -39.26
N LYS A 106 -4.36 13.25 -40.13
CA LYS A 106 -4.80 13.75 -41.42
C LYS A 106 -5.33 12.61 -42.30
N ALA A 107 -6.63 12.63 -42.57
CA ALA A 107 -7.25 11.64 -43.46
C ALA A 107 -6.89 11.95 -44.89
N LYS A 108 -5.73 11.50 -45.41
CA LYS A 108 -5.48 11.35 -46.84
C LYS A 108 -4.34 10.37 -47.15
N THR A 109 -4.58 9.61 -48.19
CA THR A 109 -3.74 8.82 -49.05
C THR A 109 -2.26 9.25 -49.15
N GLY A 110 -1.36 8.33 -48.75
CA GLY A 110 0.03 8.29 -49.23
C GLY A 110 1.02 9.12 -48.42
N ASP A 111 2.00 8.42 -47.85
CA ASP A 111 3.30 8.82 -47.36
C ASP A 111 3.49 9.30 -45.92
N ASN A 112 4.30 8.49 -45.28
CA ASN A 112 5.02 8.70 -44.01
C ASN A 112 4.23 8.97 -42.74
N VAL A 113 3.69 7.87 -42.22
CA VAL A 113 3.21 7.84 -40.82
C VAL A 113 4.39 7.62 -39.88
N VAL A 114 4.75 8.63 -39.14
CA VAL A 114 5.60 8.47 -37.95
C VAL A 114 4.72 7.91 -36.83
N ILE A 115 4.98 6.67 -36.46
CA ILE A 115 4.20 5.96 -35.49
C ILE A 115 4.91 6.05 -34.13
N ASN A 116 4.24 6.63 -33.13
CA ASN A 116 4.69 6.64 -31.75
C ASN A 116 4.17 5.41 -31.03
N ALA A 117 5.04 4.44 -30.74
CA ALA A 117 4.74 3.37 -29.83
C ALA A 117 4.68 3.88 -28.38
N LYS A 118 3.76 3.34 -27.59
CA LYS A 118 3.50 3.74 -26.20
C LYS A 118 4.69 3.51 -25.31
N THR A 119 5.09 4.52 -24.56
CA THR A 119 5.75 4.32 -23.28
C THR A 119 4.68 4.03 -22.25
N SER A 120 4.81 2.94 -21.52
CA SER A 120 3.80 2.45 -20.55
C SER A 120 3.69 3.28 -19.26
N THR A 121 4.34 4.40 -19.17
CA THR A 121 4.27 5.28 -18.01
C THR A 121 3.25 6.40 -18.24
N ALA A 122 2.06 6.23 -17.68
CA ALA A 122 1.03 7.26 -17.64
C ALA A 122 1.44 8.38 -16.70
N ARG A 123 2.14 9.38 -17.19
CA ARG A 123 2.48 10.60 -16.48
C ARG A 123 1.41 11.65 -16.72
N LYS A 124 0.34 11.61 -15.92
CA LYS A 124 -0.79 12.50 -16.15
C LYS A 124 -1.42 12.92 -14.84
N GLU A 125 -1.19 14.15 -14.45
CA GLU A 125 -1.64 14.69 -13.18
C GLU A 125 -3.17 14.87 -13.10
N THR A 126 -3.87 15.06 -14.22
CA THR A 126 -5.31 15.37 -14.22
C THR A 126 -6.17 14.11 -14.42
N THR A 127 -7.33 14.08 -13.78
CA THR A 127 -8.32 13.01 -13.94
C THR A 127 -8.77 12.83 -15.39
N ALA A 128 -8.96 13.94 -16.13
CA ALA A 128 -9.35 13.90 -17.55
C ALA A 128 -8.30 13.23 -18.44
N SER A 129 -7.02 13.55 -18.23
CA SER A 129 -5.90 12.92 -18.95
C SER A 129 -5.85 11.42 -18.71
N LEU A 130 -6.06 10.99 -17.47
CA LEU A 130 -5.99 9.58 -17.11
C LEU A 130 -7.18 8.77 -17.61
N ILE A 131 -8.38 9.33 -17.60
CA ILE A 131 -9.56 8.68 -18.23
C ILE A 131 -9.32 8.51 -19.74
N THR A 132 -8.68 9.48 -20.39
CA THR A 132 -8.29 9.35 -21.80
C THR A 132 -7.20 8.27 -22.00
N PHE A 133 -6.26 8.14 -21.06
CA PHE A 133 -5.30 7.04 -21.06
C PHE A 133 -6.00 5.68 -20.87
N GLN A 134 -6.92 5.56 -19.91
CA GLN A 134 -7.72 4.36 -19.66
C GLN A 134 -8.47 3.92 -20.92
N LYS A 135 -9.07 4.86 -21.65
CA LYS A 135 -9.75 4.62 -22.93
C LYS A 135 -8.83 3.97 -23.98
N ASN A 136 -7.56 4.38 -24.02
CA ASN A 136 -6.61 3.98 -25.08
C ASN A 136 -5.61 2.89 -24.66
N THR A 137 -5.62 2.44 -23.39
CA THR A 137 -4.76 1.35 -22.92
C THR A 137 -5.02 0.05 -23.66
N ASN A 138 -4.04 -0.84 -23.71
CA ASN A 138 -4.11 -2.16 -24.33
C ASN A 138 -4.70 -3.25 -23.42
N THR A 139 -5.07 -2.91 -22.19
CA THR A 139 -5.63 -3.84 -21.19
C THR A 139 -6.81 -3.19 -20.45
N VAL A 140 -7.52 -3.96 -19.66
CA VAL A 140 -8.51 -3.43 -18.71
C VAL A 140 -7.76 -2.87 -17.51
N ALA A 141 -7.73 -1.55 -17.38
CA ALA A 141 -7.05 -0.86 -16.31
C ALA A 141 -7.91 0.26 -15.73
N GLN A 142 -7.66 0.60 -14.47
CA GLN A 142 -8.21 1.77 -13.78
C GLN A 142 -7.06 2.66 -13.31
N VAL A 143 -7.28 3.98 -13.30
CA VAL A 143 -6.21 4.92 -13.03
C VAL A 143 -6.66 5.99 -12.06
N ILE A 144 -5.81 6.28 -11.06
CA ILE A 144 -5.99 7.36 -10.09
C ILE A 144 -4.95 8.43 -10.36
N SER A 145 -5.40 9.68 -10.47
CA SER A 145 -4.52 10.83 -10.70
C SER A 145 -3.98 11.44 -9.42
N ALA A 146 -2.84 12.15 -9.51
CA ALA A 146 -2.38 13.03 -8.44
C ALA A 146 -3.46 14.05 -8.02
N GLU A 147 -4.28 14.52 -8.96
CA GLU A 147 -5.41 15.39 -8.66
C GLU A 147 -6.43 14.72 -7.73
N THR A 148 -6.83 13.48 -8.03
CA THR A 148 -7.75 12.70 -7.18
C THR A 148 -7.15 12.45 -5.80
N ILE A 149 -5.85 12.12 -5.74
CA ILE A 149 -5.12 11.90 -4.49
C ILE A 149 -5.11 13.18 -3.63
N ARG A 150 -4.83 14.34 -4.21
CA ARG A 150 -4.84 15.63 -3.50
C ARG A 150 -6.22 16.03 -2.96
N ARG A 151 -7.29 15.54 -3.60
CA ARG A 151 -8.70 15.81 -3.22
C ARG A 151 -9.24 14.82 -2.18
N SER A 152 -8.41 13.91 -1.68
CA SER A 152 -8.78 12.96 -0.64
C SER A 152 -7.98 13.24 0.64
N PRO A 153 -8.51 12.87 1.82
CA PRO A 153 -7.82 13.04 3.11
C PRO A 153 -6.69 12.03 3.32
N ASP A 154 -6.35 11.26 2.28
CA ASP A 154 -5.51 10.09 2.36
C ASP A 154 -4.02 10.45 2.57
N LYS A 155 -3.40 9.83 3.58
CA LYS A 155 -2.00 10.09 3.96
C LYS A 155 -1.02 9.18 3.23
N ASN A 156 -1.45 7.98 2.88
CA ASN A 156 -0.64 6.95 2.25
C ASN A 156 -1.37 6.30 1.07
N THR A 157 -0.66 5.48 0.31
CA THR A 157 -1.19 4.79 -0.86
C THR A 157 -2.33 3.83 -0.53
N GLY A 158 -2.30 3.16 0.62
CA GLY A 158 -3.35 2.24 1.05
C GLY A 158 -4.70 2.95 1.20
N GLU A 159 -4.69 4.12 1.84
CA GLU A 159 -5.90 4.94 1.98
C GLU A 159 -6.44 5.43 0.62
N VAL A 160 -5.56 5.78 -0.32
CA VAL A 160 -5.94 6.16 -1.69
C VAL A 160 -6.62 5.01 -2.41
N LEU A 161 -6.05 3.80 -2.30
CA LEU A 161 -6.51 2.61 -3.01
C LEU A 161 -7.90 2.15 -2.61
N LYS A 162 -8.34 2.37 -1.36
CA LYS A 162 -9.72 2.03 -0.93
C LYS A 162 -10.82 2.73 -1.73
N ARG A 163 -10.48 3.78 -2.48
CA ARG A 163 -11.41 4.61 -3.26
C ARG A 163 -11.51 4.22 -4.72
N VAL A 164 -10.72 3.25 -5.14
CA VAL A 164 -10.70 2.79 -6.53
C VAL A 164 -11.87 1.84 -6.79
N PRO A 165 -12.51 1.91 -7.95
CA PRO A 165 -13.53 0.95 -8.35
C PRO A 165 -13.09 -0.51 -8.23
N GLY A 166 -13.93 -1.33 -7.56
CA GLY A 166 -13.66 -2.75 -7.36
C GLY A 166 -12.48 -3.06 -6.44
N THR A 167 -12.05 -2.09 -5.62
CA THR A 167 -11.03 -2.30 -4.60
C THR A 167 -11.55 -1.99 -3.21
N SER A 168 -10.95 -2.63 -2.22
CA SER A 168 -11.13 -2.35 -0.82
C SER A 168 -9.81 -2.53 -0.08
N VAL A 169 -9.71 -2.01 1.13
CA VAL A 169 -8.47 -2.10 1.93
C VAL A 169 -8.80 -2.74 3.27
N GLN A 170 -8.12 -3.82 3.57
CA GLN A 170 -8.19 -4.52 4.83
C GLN A 170 -7.16 -3.93 5.81
N GLU A 171 -7.53 -3.77 7.08
CA GLU A 171 -6.66 -3.23 8.14
C GLU A 171 -6.01 -1.86 7.80
N GLY A 172 -6.58 -1.12 6.84
CA GLY A 172 -6.07 0.19 6.42
C GLY A 172 -4.84 0.16 5.51
N LYS A 173 -4.32 -1.02 5.14
CA LYS A 173 -3.04 -1.15 4.41
C LYS A 173 -2.99 -2.25 3.34
N TYR A 174 -3.81 -3.29 3.44
CA TYR A 174 -3.79 -4.44 2.51
C TYR A 174 -4.89 -4.34 1.48
N LEU A 175 -4.51 -4.39 0.22
CA LEU A 175 -5.45 -4.18 -0.88
C LEU A 175 -6.16 -5.47 -1.29
N VAL A 176 -7.46 -5.38 -1.41
CA VAL A 176 -8.36 -6.39 -1.97
C VAL A 176 -8.90 -5.87 -3.30
N VAL A 177 -8.72 -6.60 -4.39
CA VAL A 177 -9.19 -6.22 -5.73
C VAL A 177 -10.19 -7.26 -6.22
N ARG A 178 -11.35 -6.82 -6.68
CA ARG A 178 -12.45 -7.71 -7.12
C ARG A 178 -12.83 -8.75 -6.04
N GLY A 179 -12.78 -8.33 -4.79
CA GLY A 179 -13.03 -9.18 -3.65
C GLY A 179 -11.97 -10.24 -3.37
N LEU A 180 -10.94 -10.39 -4.18
CA LEU A 180 -9.85 -11.33 -3.93
C LEU A 180 -8.91 -10.77 -2.85
N ALA A 181 -8.58 -11.61 -1.86
CA ALA A 181 -7.70 -11.26 -0.77
C ALA A 181 -6.37 -10.67 -1.23
N ASP A 182 -5.72 -9.96 -0.36
CA ASP A 182 -4.45 -9.25 -0.59
C ASP A 182 -3.37 -10.12 -1.24
N ARG A 183 -3.27 -11.40 -0.87
CA ARG A 183 -2.32 -12.37 -1.44
C ARG A 183 -2.45 -12.59 -2.95
N TYR A 184 -3.62 -12.28 -3.54
CA TYR A 184 -3.89 -12.41 -4.98
C TYR A 184 -3.56 -11.15 -5.77
N ASN A 185 -3.03 -10.11 -5.12
CA ASN A 185 -2.66 -8.84 -5.70
C ASN A 185 -1.15 -8.64 -5.67
N GLN A 186 -0.62 -7.90 -6.66
CA GLN A 186 0.81 -7.64 -6.77
C GLN A 186 1.08 -6.14 -6.90
N ALA A 187 2.16 -5.66 -6.28
CA ALA A 187 2.56 -4.26 -6.32
C ALA A 187 3.80 -4.05 -7.18
N MET A 188 3.81 -2.93 -7.89
CA MET A 188 4.98 -2.40 -8.62
C MET A 188 5.22 -0.93 -8.24
N LEU A 189 6.47 -0.54 -8.17
CA LEU A 189 6.88 0.86 -8.02
C LEU A 189 7.69 1.28 -9.26
N ASN A 190 7.19 2.27 -10.01
CA ASN A 190 7.83 2.76 -11.24
C ASN A 190 8.19 1.65 -12.25
N GLY A 191 7.38 0.59 -12.32
CA GLY A 191 7.61 -0.53 -13.24
C GLY A 191 8.42 -1.70 -12.66
N VAL A 192 8.93 -1.61 -11.43
CA VAL A 192 9.68 -2.68 -10.75
C VAL A 192 8.79 -3.39 -9.74
N LEU A 193 8.80 -4.73 -9.75
CA LEU A 193 8.05 -5.57 -8.81
C LEU A 193 8.52 -5.37 -7.39
N LEU A 194 7.57 -5.29 -6.47
CA LEU A 194 7.80 -5.20 -5.04
C LEU A 194 7.53 -6.55 -4.35
N GLY A 195 8.33 -6.86 -3.33
CA GLY A 195 8.11 -8.02 -2.47
C GLY A 195 7.06 -7.77 -1.39
N SER A 196 6.74 -8.82 -0.62
CA SER A 196 5.93 -8.68 0.59
C SER A 196 6.66 -7.88 1.65
N THR A 197 5.98 -6.91 2.26
CA THR A 197 6.51 -6.08 3.36
C THR A 197 6.18 -6.62 4.74
N GLU A 198 5.35 -7.65 4.79
CA GLU A 198 4.95 -8.27 6.05
C GLU A 198 5.63 -9.63 6.20
N PRO A 199 6.19 -9.95 7.40
CA PRO A 199 6.87 -11.23 7.61
C PRO A 199 5.89 -12.39 7.73
N ASP A 200 4.63 -12.11 8.03
CA ASP A 200 3.58 -13.04 8.40
C ASP A 200 2.53 -13.28 7.31
N ARG A 201 2.57 -12.55 6.20
CA ARG A 201 1.64 -12.73 5.07
C ARG A 201 2.22 -12.31 3.72
N LYS A 202 1.63 -12.86 2.66
CA LYS A 202 1.98 -12.47 1.29
C LYS A 202 1.20 -11.23 0.88
N THR A 203 1.75 -10.04 1.17
CA THR A 203 1.15 -8.78 0.74
C THR A 203 2.14 -7.63 0.79
N PHE A 204 1.94 -6.65 -0.06
CA PHE A 204 2.62 -5.37 0.04
C PHE A 204 1.76 -4.41 0.87
N SER A 205 2.34 -3.84 1.91
CA SER A 205 1.68 -2.86 2.77
C SER A 205 1.74 -1.48 2.10
N PHE A 206 0.62 -1.04 1.55
CA PHE A 206 0.56 0.22 0.81
C PHE A 206 0.61 1.47 1.72
N ASP A 207 0.58 1.31 3.02
CA ASP A 207 0.73 2.40 3.98
C ASP A 207 2.16 2.95 4.09
N ILE A 208 3.17 2.21 3.60
CA ILE A 208 4.57 2.66 3.62
C ILE A 208 4.91 3.69 2.53
N ILE A 209 4.07 3.89 1.50
CA ILE A 209 4.30 4.89 0.46
C ILE A 209 3.42 6.11 0.71
N PRO A 210 4.01 7.28 1.05
CA PRO A 210 3.24 8.52 1.26
C PRO A 210 2.51 8.97 0.00
N SER A 211 1.23 9.31 0.13
CA SER A 211 0.39 9.75 -0.99
C SER A 211 0.93 11.02 -1.69
N SER A 212 1.62 11.87 -0.95
CA SER A 212 2.23 13.11 -1.46
C SER A 212 3.34 12.91 -2.50
N MET A 213 3.96 11.73 -2.52
CA MET A 213 5.06 11.38 -3.44
C MET A 213 4.57 10.71 -4.73
N ILE A 214 3.28 10.42 -4.84
CA ILE A 214 2.68 9.70 -5.96
C ILE A 214 2.25 10.67 -7.05
N ASP A 215 2.54 10.31 -8.30
CA ASP A 215 2.02 10.95 -9.51
C ASP A 215 0.70 10.31 -9.95
N ASN A 216 0.70 8.99 -10.07
CA ASN A 216 -0.50 8.24 -10.40
C ASN A 216 -0.41 6.79 -9.92
N ILE A 217 -1.57 6.12 -9.86
CA ILE A 217 -1.66 4.69 -9.61
C ILE A 217 -2.47 4.05 -10.74
N ILE A 218 -1.97 2.97 -11.30
CA ILE A 218 -2.64 2.17 -12.34
C ILE A 218 -2.93 0.79 -11.76
N ILE A 219 -4.18 0.37 -11.80
CA ILE A 219 -4.59 -0.97 -11.41
C ILE A 219 -4.99 -1.73 -12.67
N ASN A 220 -4.13 -2.66 -13.09
CA ASN A 220 -4.42 -3.55 -14.19
C ASN A 220 -5.28 -4.70 -13.69
N LYS A 221 -6.39 -4.96 -14.36
CA LYS A 221 -7.35 -6.01 -14.05
C LYS A 221 -7.38 -7.14 -15.07
N ALA A 222 -6.79 -6.93 -16.26
CA ALA A 222 -6.58 -7.95 -17.28
C ALA A 222 -5.10 -8.03 -17.64
N PHE A 223 -4.60 -9.24 -17.83
CA PHE A 223 -3.21 -9.53 -18.10
C PHE A 223 -2.85 -9.31 -19.57
N VAL A 224 -1.65 -8.80 -19.80
CA VAL A 224 -0.95 -8.79 -21.09
C VAL A 224 0.48 -9.32 -20.88
N PRO A 225 1.12 -9.97 -21.85
CA PRO A 225 2.42 -10.63 -21.67
C PRO A 225 3.56 -9.73 -21.19
N GLU A 226 3.50 -8.43 -21.45
CA GLU A 226 4.48 -7.45 -20.95
C GLU A 226 4.41 -7.24 -19.41
N LEU A 227 3.31 -7.63 -18.76
CA LEU A 227 3.12 -7.53 -17.32
C LEU A 227 3.59 -8.80 -16.61
N PRO A 228 4.05 -8.73 -15.34
CA PRO A 228 4.33 -9.93 -14.55
C PRO A 228 3.10 -10.82 -14.44
N GLY A 229 3.34 -12.14 -14.31
CA GLY A 229 2.27 -13.14 -14.31
C GLY A 229 1.71 -13.47 -12.92
N GLU A 230 2.30 -12.97 -11.84
CA GLU A 230 1.96 -13.38 -10.48
C GLU A 230 0.90 -12.48 -9.83
N TRP A 231 -0.35 -12.56 -10.32
CA TRP A 231 -1.50 -11.89 -9.71
C TRP A 231 -2.81 -12.43 -10.30
N ALA A 232 -3.91 -12.25 -9.56
CA ALA A 232 -5.24 -12.65 -10.01
C ALA A 232 -6.30 -11.55 -9.79
N GLY A 233 -6.21 -10.77 -8.73
CA GLY A 233 -7.11 -9.65 -8.47
C GLY A 233 -6.74 -8.43 -9.28
N GLY A 234 -5.55 -7.89 -9.05
CA GLY A 234 -5.01 -6.74 -9.75
C GLY A 234 -3.51 -6.59 -9.61
N LEU A 235 -2.89 -5.97 -10.61
CA LEU A 235 -1.51 -5.51 -10.57
C LEU A 235 -1.52 -4.00 -10.34
N ILE A 236 -1.01 -3.57 -9.21
CA ILE A 236 -1.02 -2.18 -8.74
C ILE A 236 0.31 -1.54 -9.08
N GLN A 237 0.33 -0.64 -10.04
CA GLN A 237 1.51 0.13 -10.43
C GLN A 237 1.44 1.50 -9.77
N VAL A 238 2.29 1.75 -8.79
CA VAL A 238 2.47 3.05 -8.16
C VAL A 238 3.59 3.80 -8.88
N ASN A 239 3.28 4.96 -9.45
CA ASN A 239 4.26 5.80 -10.11
C ASN A 239 4.55 7.04 -9.26
N THR A 240 5.81 7.25 -8.94
CA THR A 240 6.25 8.44 -8.20
C THR A 240 6.41 9.64 -9.13
N LYS A 241 6.30 10.83 -8.58
CA LYS A 241 6.59 12.09 -9.28
C LYS A 241 8.00 12.03 -9.87
N ASP A 242 8.17 12.52 -11.09
CA ASP A 242 9.44 12.39 -11.82
C ASP A 242 9.89 13.74 -12.41
N VAL A 243 9.29 14.21 -13.52
CA VAL A 243 9.69 15.46 -14.19
C VAL A 243 8.65 16.53 -13.93
N PRO A 244 8.98 17.63 -13.24
CA PRO A 244 8.03 18.72 -13.05
C PRO A 244 7.83 19.48 -14.35
N SER A 245 6.62 19.99 -14.56
CA SER A 245 6.31 20.85 -15.72
C SER A 245 6.98 22.23 -15.62
N LYS A 246 7.16 22.72 -14.39
CA LYS A 246 7.84 23.99 -14.05
C LYS A 246 8.60 23.84 -12.75
N ASP A 247 9.52 24.76 -12.51
CA ASP A 247 10.18 24.87 -11.22
C ASP A 247 9.15 25.18 -10.14
N PHE A 248 9.23 24.49 -9.01
CA PHE A 248 8.32 24.69 -7.89
C PHE A 248 9.00 24.38 -6.56
N PHE A 249 8.54 25.03 -5.52
CA PHE A 249 8.87 24.70 -4.14
C PHE A 249 7.61 24.86 -3.29
N SER A 250 7.30 23.88 -2.46
CA SER A 250 6.13 23.94 -1.60
C SER A 250 6.39 23.33 -0.22
N VAL A 251 5.72 23.88 0.77
CA VAL A 251 5.74 23.43 2.17
C VAL A 251 4.30 23.25 2.61
N GLN A 252 4.03 22.15 3.28
CA GLN A 252 2.74 21.89 3.91
C GLN A 252 2.95 21.45 5.35
N ILE A 253 2.17 22.03 6.25
CA ILE A 253 2.10 21.66 7.66
C ILE A 253 0.66 21.28 8.01
N GLY A 254 0.50 20.37 8.96
CA GLY A 254 -0.83 19.96 9.39
C GLY A 254 -0.83 19.41 10.80
N THR A 255 -2.00 19.50 11.41
CA THR A 255 -2.28 18.91 12.72
C THR A 255 -3.65 18.24 12.70
N GLY A 256 -3.90 17.39 13.69
CA GLY A 256 -5.18 16.71 13.78
C GLY A 256 -5.28 15.84 15.03
N PHE A 257 -6.42 15.19 15.18
CA PHE A 257 -6.68 14.30 16.31
C PHE A 257 -7.60 13.15 15.91
N ASN A 258 -7.62 12.12 16.73
CA ASN A 258 -8.58 11.03 16.66
C ASN A 258 -9.53 11.11 17.84
N THR A 259 -10.83 10.91 17.64
CA THR A 259 -11.88 11.02 18.67
C THR A 259 -11.79 9.94 19.76
N GLN A 260 -11.10 8.82 19.50
CA GLN A 260 -10.80 7.81 20.54
C GLN A 260 -9.56 8.17 21.37
N THR A 261 -8.81 9.19 20.99
CA THR A 261 -7.52 9.54 21.61
C THR A 261 -7.58 10.87 22.35
N ILE A 262 -8.18 11.91 21.74
CA ILE A 262 -8.22 13.25 22.31
C ILE A 262 -9.05 13.29 23.59
N GLY A 263 -8.55 13.98 24.62
CA GLY A 263 -9.24 14.11 25.90
C GLY A 263 -9.36 12.80 26.70
N LYS A 264 -8.63 11.76 26.31
CA LYS A 264 -8.62 10.46 26.99
C LYS A 264 -7.23 10.09 27.44
N ASP A 265 -7.15 9.20 28.45
CA ASP A 265 -5.89 8.63 28.91
C ASP A 265 -5.14 7.98 27.76
N PHE A 266 -3.85 8.26 27.68
CA PHE A 266 -2.95 7.69 26.69
C PHE A 266 -1.73 7.10 27.42
N TYR A 267 -1.54 5.79 27.27
CA TYR A 267 -0.46 5.07 27.90
C TYR A 267 0.71 4.89 26.95
N THR A 268 1.92 5.08 27.48
CA THR A 268 3.18 4.88 26.79
C THR A 268 4.14 4.13 27.70
N TYR A 269 5.27 3.72 27.20
CA TYR A 269 6.38 3.21 28.00
C TYR A 269 7.66 3.98 27.65
N LYS A 270 8.67 3.88 28.49
CA LYS A 270 9.97 4.51 28.26
C LYS A 270 10.62 3.86 27.03
N GLY A 271 10.88 4.63 26.01
CA GLY A 271 11.48 4.22 24.75
C GLY A 271 12.81 4.91 24.50
N SER A 272 13.25 4.85 23.22
CA SER A 272 14.43 5.54 22.74
C SER A 272 14.19 7.05 22.59
N ASN A 273 15.23 7.84 22.77
CA ASN A 273 15.19 9.30 22.52
C ASN A 273 14.97 9.64 21.03
N THR A 274 15.15 8.68 20.13
CA THR A 274 14.96 8.84 18.66
C THR A 274 13.65 8.29 18.15
N ASP A 275 12.77 7.77 19.03
CA ASP A 275 11.46 7.23 18.65
C ASP A 275 10.62 8.23 17.84
N PHE A 276 10.77 9.54 18.12
CA PHE A 276 10.03 10.58 17.37
C PHE A 276 10.46 10.71 15.90
N LEU A 277 11.64 10.21 15.53
CA LEU A 277 12.12 10.13 14.15
C LEU A 277 11.75 8.81 13.47
N GLY A 278 11.24 7.83 14.22
CA GLY A 278 10.94 6.50 13.72
C GLY A 278 12.09 5.49 13.83
N PHE A 279 13.13 5.80 14.60
CA PHE A 279 14.30 4.92 14.78
C PHE A 279 14.52 4.60 16.25
N ASP A 280 14.94 3.37 16.53
CA ASP A 280 15.51 3.00 17.82
C ASP A 280 17.03 3.28 17.81
N ASN A 281 17.56 3.87 18.89
CA ASN A 281 18.97 4.20 19.03
C ASN A 281 19.79 3.09 19.67
N GLY A 282 19.26 1.86 19.76
CA GLY A 282 19.89 0.73 20.43
C GLY A 282 19.40 0.52 21.88
N THR A 283 18.60 1.44 22.43
CA THR A 283 18.05 1.28 23.81
C THR A 283 17.28 -0.02 24.00
N ARG A 284 16.62 -0.50 22.95
CA ARG A 284 15.89 -1.78 22.92
C ARG A 284 16.72 -2.91 22.33
N GLY A 285 18.02 -2.72 22.11
CA GLY A 285 18.91 -3.73 21.56
C GLY A 285 19.06 -4.94 22.48
N LEU A 286 19.61 -6.02 21.92
CA LEU A 286 20.15 -7.11 22.72
C LEU A 286 21.38 -6.60 23.50
N PRO A 287 21.69 -7.16 24.69
CA PRO A 287 22.95 -6.85 25.37
C PRO A 287 24.16 -7.04 24.45
N ASP A 288 25.11 -6.11 24.48
CA ASP A 288 26.23 -6.02 23.52
C ASP A 288 27.05 -7.31 23.40
N ASN A 289 27.26 -8.00 24.50
CA ASN A 289 28.07 -9.23 24.58
C ASN A 289 27.23 -10.50 24.55
N LEU A 290 25.94 -10.42 24.22
CA LEU A 290 25.09 -11.59 24.19
C LEU A 290 25.53 -12.55 23.07
N PRO A 291 25.91 -13.81 23.38
CA PRO A 291 26.36 -14.74 22.37
C PRO A 291 25.23 -15.10 21.39
N ASN A 292 25.61 -15.64 20.23
CA ASN A 292 24.65 -16.16 19.28
C ASN A 292 23.80 -17.29 19.89
N LYS A 293 22.68 -17.61 19.28
CA LYS A 293 21.70 -18.58 19.79
C LYS A 293 22.29 -19.94 20.14
N ALA A 294 23.20 -20.47 19.31
CA ALA A 294 23.83 -21.77 19.54
C ALA A 294 24.76 -21.74 20.77
N ALA A 295 25.56 -20.70 20.90
CA ALA A 295 26.44 -20.51 22.06
C ALA A 295 25.64 -20.20 23.33
N PHE A 296 24.58 -19.37 23.24
CA PHE A 296 23.69 -19.09 24.37
C PHE A 296 23.02 -20.35 24.93
N ALA A 297 22.64 -21.31 24.06
CA ALA A 297 22.04 -22.58 24.47
C ALA A 297 22.98 -23.43 25.32
N GLN A 298 24.30 -23.27 25.14
CA GLN A 298 25.34 -24.03 25.88
C GLN A 298 25.73 -23.36 27.21
N LEU A 299 25.23 -22.14 27.50
CA LEU A 299 25.56 -21.44 28.74
C LEU A 299 24.90 -22.10 29.94
N THR A 300 25.63 -22.08 31.06
CA THR A 300 25.07 -22.43 32.39
C THR A 300 24.00 -21.44 32.82
N GLN A 301 23.15 -21.83 33.75
CA GLN A 301 22.13 -20.91 34.28
C GLN A 301 22.74 -19.68 34.99
N ALA A 302 23.88 -19.83 35.61
CA ALA A 302 24.61 -18.70 36.21
C ALA A 302 25.03 -17.67 35.12
N GLN A 303 25.55 -18.12 33.99
CA GLN A 303 25.93 -17.28 32.86
C GLN A 303 24.69 -16.63 32.21
N LYS A 304 23.61 -17.39 32.02
CA LYS A 304 22.34 -16.85 31.50
C LYS A 304 21.75 -15.78 32.44
N THR A 305 21.90 -15.96 33.74
CA THR A 305 21.46 -14.99 34.76
C THR A 305 22.22 -13.67 34.65
N THR A 306 23.52 -13.70 34.33
CA THR A 306 24.31 -12.47 34.11
C THR A 306 23.68 -11.68 32.95
N TYR A 307 23.43 -12.30 31.83
CA TYR A 307 22.77 -11.62 30.70
C TYR A 307 21.33 -11.17 31.03
N ALA A 308 20.58 -11.95 31.81
CA ALA A 308 19.23 -11.57 32.21
C ALA A 308 19.17 -10.21 32.94
N LYS A 309 20.22 -9.88 33.68
CA LYS A 309 20.36 -8.61 34.42
C LYS A 309 20.79 -7.42 33.54
N GLU A 310 21.31 -7.68 32.34
CA GLU A 310 21.77 -6.66 31.40
C GLU A 310 20.65 -6.19 30.45
N PHE A 311 19.54 -6.93 30.35
CA PHE A 311 18.40 -6.51 29.54
C PHE A 311 17.73 -5.27 30.16
N GLU A 312 17.28 -4.34 29.29
CA GLU A 312 16.53 -3.17 29.73
C GLU A 312 15.27 -3.57 30.51
N ASN A 313 15.14 -3.08 31.76
CA ASN A 313 14.04 -3.47 32.66
C ASN A 313 12.83 -2.51 32.55
N ILE A 314 12.23 -2.39 31.39
CA ILE A 314 11.03 -1.55 31.18
C ILE A 314 9.84 -2.44 30.87
N TRP A 315 9.01 -2.73 31.88
CA TRP A 315 7.81 -3.55 31.77
C TRP A 315 6.53 -2.78 32.10
N SER A 316 6.67 -1.61 32.66
CA SER A 316 5.55 -0.76 33.07
C SER A 316 5.19 0.27 31.99
N THR A 317 3.93 0.63 31.99
CA THR A 317 3.41 1.75 31.21
C THR A 317 3.32 3.01 32.05
N LYS A 318 3.50 4.15 31.39
CA LYS A 318 3.26 5.47 31.99
C LYS A 318 2.02 6.08 31.37
N LYS A 319 1.09 6.49 32.21
CA LYS A 319 -0.05 7.30 31.80
C LYS A 319 0.46 8.71 31.49
N ASN A 320 0.23 9.17 30.28
CA ASN A 320 0.42 10.58 30.00
C ASN A 320 -0.74 11.36 30.60
N SER A 321 -0.46 12.55 31.17
CA SER A 321 -1.49 13.46 31.60
C SER A 321 -2.43 13.76 30.43
N SER A 322 -3.69 14.10 30.71
CA SER A 322 -4.74 14.41 29.74
C SER A 322 -4.47 15.66 28.88
N ASP A 323 -3.22 16.13 28.79
CA ASP A 323 -2.81 17.23 27.94
C ASP A 323 -3.08 16.91 26.48
N VAL A 324 -3.88 17.73 25.85
CA VAL A 324 -4.31 17.59 24.45
C VAL A 324 -3.12 17.55 23.49
N THR A 325 -2.07 18.32 23.78
CA THR A 325 -0.89 18.51 22.92
C THR A 325 -0.09 17.24 22.62
N PRO A 326 0.18 16.32 23.58
CA PRO A 326 0.94 15.10 23.31
C PRO A 326 0.23 14.10 22.39
N VAL A 327 -1.10 14.18 22.25
CA VAL A 327 -1.92 13.25 21.45
C VAL A 327 -2.32 13.81 20.09
N LEU A 328 -1.95 15.07 19.79
CA LEU A 328 -2.18 15.63 18.47
C LEU A 328 -1.30 14.95 17.41
N ASN A 329 -1.91 14.69 16.26
CA ASN A 329 -1.22 14.26 15.07
C ASN A 329 -0.49 15.43 14.42
N GLN A 330 0.63 15.17 13.78
CA GLN A 330 1.45 16.17 13.11
C GLN A 330 1.82 15.68 11.72
N SER A 331 1.79 16.59 10.75
CA SER A 331 2.25 16.29 9.39
C SER A 331 3.07 17.44 8.84
N PHE A 332 4.12 17.09 8.14
CA PHE A 332 5.04 18.01 7.51
C PHE A 332 5.45 17.47 6.15
N LEU A 333 5.38 18.30 5.12
CA LEU A 333 5.80 17.96 3.76
C LEU A 333 6.56 19.14 3.18
N ILE A 334 7.77 18.87 2.69
CA ILE A 334 8.51 19.75 1.81
C ILE A 334 8.67 19.04 0.49
N ASN A 335 8.40 19.73 -0.61
CA ASN A 335 8.75 19.21 -1.92
C ASN A 335 9.14 20.36 -2.85
N GLY A 336 10.09 20.06 -3.73
CA GLY A 336 10.58 21.00 -4.73
C GLY A 336 11.08 20.26 -5.94
N GLY A 337 11.12 20.94 -7.05
CA GLY A 337 11.65 20.39 -8.27
C GLY A 337 11.94 21.46 -9.30
N PHE A 338 12.80 21.09 -10.24
CA PHE A 338 13.15 21.96 -11.35
C PHE A 338 13.24 21.17 -12.66
N ASN A 339 13.10 21.90 -13.78
CA ASN A 339 13.26 21.37 -15.12
C ASN A 339 13.98 22.42 -15.97
N LYS A 340 15.29 22.27 -16.08
CA LYS A 340 16.19 23.25 -16.72
C LYS A 340 16.85 22.68 -17.96
N LYS A 341 17.02 23.54 -18.96
CA LYS A 341 17.90 23.26 -20.10
C LYS A 341 19.34 23.44 -19.68
N LEU A 342 20.20 22.44 -19.91
CA LEU A 342 21.66 22.50 -19.72
C LEU A 342 22.39 22.88 -21.03
N GLY A 343 21.66 22.98 -22.14
CA GLY A 343 22.15 23.30 -23.47
C GLY A 343 21.04 23.13 -24.49
N ASP A 344 21.35 23.22 -25.78
CA ASP A 344 20.34 23.19 -26.83
C ASP A 344 19.55 21.87 -26.89
N LYS A 345 20.21 20.76 -26.56
CA LYS A 345 19.65 19.42 -26.70
C LYS A 345 19.50 18.67 -25.37
N THR A 346 19.92 19.25 -24.24
CA THR A 346 19.93 18.55 -22.96
C THR A 346 19.06 19.25 -21.92
N LYS A 347 18.19 18.50 -21.25
CA LYS A 347 17.37 18.97 -20.13
C LYS A 347 17.66 18.13 -18.90
N LEU A 348 17.78 18.79 -17.76
CA LEU A 348 17.87 18.13 -16.45
C LEU A 348 16.66 18.50 -15.64
N ALA A 349 15.98 17.49 -15.14
CA ALA A 349 14.87 17.64 -14.22
C ALA A 349 15.17 16.90 -12.92
N ALA A 350 14.78 17.47 -11.80
CA ALA A 350 14.84 16.80 -10.52
C ALA A 350 13.62 17.12 -9.67
N ILE A 351 13.24 16.15 -8.84
CA ILE A 351 12.23 16.31 -7.78
C ILE A 351 12.83 15.79 -6.48
N LEU A 352 12.75 16.61 -5.44
CA LEU A 352 13.06 16.24 -4.07
C LEU A 352 11.82 16.42 -3.22
N ALA A 353 11.49 15.42 -2.40
CA ALA A 353 10.40 15.53 -1.44
C ALA A 353 10.80 14.89 -0.12
N PHE A 354 10.39 15.50 0.97
CA PHE A 354 10.49 14.96 2.31
C PHE A 354 9.13 15.03 2.98
N ASN A 355 8.71 13.92 3.58
CA ASN A 355 7.44 13.78 4.27
C ASN A 355 7.66 13.23 5.66
N TYR A 356 6.98 13.81 6.65
CA TYR A 356 6.94 13.32 8.02
C TYR A 356 5.51 13.39 8.54
N ASN A 357 4.97 12.25 8.95
CA ASN A 357 3.66 12.16 9.58
C ASN A 357 3.80 11.42 10.91
N ARG A 358 3.30 12.02 11.97
CA ARG A 358 3.18 11.41 13.29
C ARG A 358 1.71 11.31 13.66
N SER A 359 1.24 10.15 14.02
CA SER A 359 -0.13 9.94 14.51
C SER A 359 -0.16 9.16 15.81
N ASN A 360 -1.09 9.56 16.68
CA ASN A 360 -1.37 8.89 17.93
C ASN A 360 -2.77 8.28 17.84
N LYS A 361 -2.89 6.99 18.14
CA LYS A 361 -4.14 6.24 18.06
C LYS A 361 -4.37 5.46 19.32
N ARG A 362 -5.61 5.49 19.81
CA ARG A 362 -6.12 4.55 20.78
C ARG A 362 -7.17 3.69 20.10
N ILE A 363 -6.97 2.39 20.13
CA ILE A 363 -7.91 1.40 19.57
C ILE A 363 -8.44 0.58 20.74
N GLU A 364 -9.73 0.64 20.95
CA GLU A 364 -10.44 -0.24 21.87
C GLU A 364 -10.91 -1.47 21.08
N TYR A 365 -10.57 -2.65 21.56
CA TYR A 365 -11.07 -3.87 20.96
C TYR A 365 -11.33 -4.98 21.99
N GLU A 366 -12.37 -5.73 21.71
CA GLU A 366 -12.74 -6.95 22.40
C GLU A 366 -12.39 -8.12 21.52
N ASN A 367 -11.78 -9.17 22.04
CA ASN A 367 -11.55 -10.40 21.30
C ASN A 367 -11.88 -11.61 22.15
N GLN A 368 -12.56 -12.56 21.50
CA GLN A 368 -12.95 -13.84 22.07
C GLN A 368 -12.48 -14.96 21.15
N ILE A 369 -12.06 -16.06 21.73
CA ILE A 369 -11.97 -17.33 21.02
C ILE A 369 -12.99 -18.30 21.61
N ASN A 370 -13.77 -18.91 20.73
CA ASN A 370 -14.70 -19.97 21.05
C ASN A 370 -14.20 -21.27 20.40
N SER A 371 -14.10 -22.34 21.17
CA SER A 371 -14.08 -23.71 20.66
C SER A 371 -15.53 -24.19 20.46
N PHE A 372 -15.75 -25.02 19.46
CA PHE A 372 -17.10 -25.49 19.15
C PHE A 372 -17.18 -27.01 19.34
N GLN A 373 -18.28 -27.44 19.93
CA GLN A 373 -18.64 -28.85 20.00
C GLN A 373 -20.11 -28.99 19.60
N ASN A 374 -20.39 -29.66 18.49
CA ASN A 374 -21.74 -29.76 17.92
C ASN A 374 -22.40 -28.39 17.68
N ASN A 375 -21.63 -27.42 17.14
CA ASN A 375 -22.05 -26.02 16.94
C ASN A 375 -22.39 -25.24 18.22
N ILE A 376 -22.10 -25.77 19.40
CA ILE A 376 -22.24 -25.06 20.65
C ILE A 376 -20.91 -24.37 21.00
N PRO A 377 -20.86 -23.05 21.12
CA PRO A 377 -19.65 -22.34 21.45
C PRO A 377 -19.29 -22.53 22.94
N THR A 378 -18.04 -22.84 23.22
CA THR A 378 -17.43 -22.81 24.55
C THR A 378 -16.33 -21.77 24.53
N LEU A 379 -16.43 -20.80 25.42
CA LEU A 379 -15.52 -19.67 25.46
C LEU A 379 -14.15 -20.13 25.99
N SER A 380 -13.10 -19.91 25.19
CA SER A 380 -11.71 -20.15 25.60
C SER A 380 -11.11 -18.92 26.29
N PHE A 381 -11.44 -17.72 25.81
CA PHE A 381 -11.14 -16.47 26.51
C PHE A 381 -12.07 -15.33 26.07
N ASP A 382 -12.15 -14.30 26.93
CA ASP A 382 -12.83 -13.03 26.67
C ASP A 382 -11.97 -11.87 27.15
N TYR A 383 -11.40 -11.13 26.18
CA TYR A 383 -10.44 -10.07 26.47
C TYR A 383 -10.91 -8.71 25.99
N PHE A 384 -10.79 -7.71 26.86
CA PHE A 384 -10.92 -6.29 26.53
C PHE A 384 -9.55 -5.63 26.47
N ASN A 385 -9.25 -4.99 25.35
CA ASN A 385 -7.93 -4.44 25.07
C ASN A 385 -8.01 -2.94 24.76
N ASN A 386 -7.02 -2.19 25.26
CA ASN A 386 -6.75 -0.82 24.85
C ASN A 386 -5.33 -0.77 24.27
N LYS A 387 -5.22 -0.56 22.96
CA LYS A 387 -3.95 -0.41 22.25
C LYS A 387 -3.66 1.06 22.00
N TYR A 388 -2.56 1.55 22.53
CA TYR A 388 -2.08 2.92 22.40
C TYR A 388 -0.87 2.93 21.50
N SER A 389 -1.01 3.50 20.31
CA SER A 389 0.04 3.48 19.27
C SER A 389 0.49 4.89 18.94
N LYS A 390 1.80 5.08 18.87
CA LYS A 390 2.46 6.21 18.21
C LYS A 390 3.02 5.70 16.89
N GLU A 391 2.49 6.23 15.78
CA GLU A 391 2.90 5.83 14.44
C GLU A 391 3.65 6.97 13.78
N ILE A 392 4.72 6.64 13.07
CA ILE A 392 5.52 7.58 12.29
C ILE A 392 5.66 7.03 10.88
N LEU A 393 5.35 7.87 9.90
CA LEU A 393 5.62 7.64 8.49
C LEU A 393 6.51 8.77 8.00
N ALA A 394 7.79 8.48 7.87
CA ALA A 394 8.79 9.41 7.33
C ALA A 394 9.30 8.91 5.98
N GLY A 395 9.44 9.80 5.01
CA GLY A 395 9.89 9.42 3.68
C GLY A 395 10.67 10.51 2.98
N ALA A 396 11.60 10.10 2.14
CA ALA A 396 12.37 10.96 1.25
C ALA A 396 12.32 10.41 -0.18
N LEU A 397 12.06 11.29 -1.14
CA LEU A 397 12.08 11.00 -2.58
C LEU A 397 13.13 11.88 -3.24
N ALA A 398 13.98 11.28 -4.06
CA ALA A 398 14.97 12.00 -4.87
C ALA A 398 15.03 11.40 -6.28
N ASN A 399 14.37 12.04 -7.22
CA ASN A 399 14.32 11.60 -8.61
C ASN A 399 15.04 12.62 -9.49
N VAL A 400 15.96 12.13 -10.33
CA VAL A 400 16.70 12.92 -11.30
C VAL A 400 16.48 12.32 -12.69
N THR A 401 16.16 13.15 -13.65
CA THR A 401 15.95 12.75 -15.04
C THR A 401 16.77 13.61 -15.99
N LEU A 402 17.57 12.95 -16.81
CA LEU A 402 18.34 13.55 -17.88
C LEU A 402 17.67 13.20 -19.22
N GLN A 403 17.27 14.21 -19.96
CA GLN A 403 16.75 14.09 -21.31
C GLN A 403 17.77 14.64 -22.30
N ILE A 404 18.21 13.79 -23.26
CA ILE A 404 19.19 14.13 -24.29
C ILE A 404 18.49 14.12 -25.65
N GLY A 405 18.31 15.29 -26.22
CA GLY A 405 17.46 15.48 -27.39
C GLY A 405 16.01 15.09 -27.10
N ASN A 406 15.28 14.74 -28.16
CA ASN A 406 13.89 14.31 -28.04
C ASN A 406 13.75 12.76 -27.96
N ASN A 407 14.86 12.04 -28.03
CA ASN A 407 14.85 10.61 -28.23
C ASN A 407 15.38 9.80 -27.05
N ASN A 408 16.14 10.40 -26.15
CA ASN A 408 16.78 9.67 -25.08
C ASN A 408 16.41 10.29 -23.73
N LYS A 409 16.05 9.43 -22.78
CA LYS A 409 15.74 9.79 -21.42
C LYS A 409 16.37 8.77 -20.48
N ILE A 410 17.09 9.24 -19.48
CA ILE A 410 17.65 8.43 -18.41
C ILE A 410 17.07 8.97 -17.09
N SER A 411 16.55 8.10 -16.28
CA SER A 411 15.95 8.47 -14.98
C SER A 411 16.59 7.67 -13.86
N PHE A 412 17.07 8.37 -12.84
CA PHE A 412 17.53 7.80 -11.57
C PHE A 412 16.54 8.17 -10.48
N LYS A 413 15.94 7.17 -9.85
CA LYS A 413 14.84 7.33 -8.91
C LYS A 413 15.18 6.67 -7.60
N ASN A 414 14.96 7.39 -6.51
CA ASN A 414 15.23 6.92 -5.17
C ASN A 414 14.05 7.25 -4.26
N LEU A 415 13.68 6.29 -3.44
CA LEU A 415 12.63 6.42 -2.42
C LEU A 415 13.10 5.71 -1.15
N LEU A 416 13.13 6.44 -0.05
CA LEU A 416 13.35 5.92 1.30
C LEU A 416 12.10 6.18 2.13
N ASN A 417 11.58 5.17 2.79
CA ASN A 417 10.49 5.32 3.74
C ASN A 417 10.74 4.52 5.00
N VAL A 418 10.37 5.09 6.12
CA VAL A 418 10.35 4.44 7.44
C VAL A 418 8.94 4.54 7.97
N ASN A 419 8.34 3.39 8.26
CA ASN A 419 7.03 3.28 8.88
C ASN A 419 7.18 2.57 10.23
N THR A 420 6.94 3.30 11.30
CA THR A 420 7.17 2.81 12.65
C THR A 420 5.89 2.85 13.47
N THR A 421 5.68 1.80 14.25
CA THR A 421 4.63 1.72 15.26
C THR A 421 5.24 1.40 16.61
N ASN A 422 5.15 2.34 17.54
CA ASN A 422 5.53 2.15 18.95
C ASN A 422 4.24 2.07 19.76
N TYR A 423 3.97 0.93 20.43
CA TYR A 423 2.68 0.75 21.10
C TYR A 423 2.76 0.03 22.44
N ALA A 424 1.78 0.32 23.28
CA ALA A 424 1.46 -0.41 24.48
C ALA A 424 0.01 -0.93 24.37
N THR A 425 -0.21 -2.22 24.58
CA THR A 425 -1.55 -2.80 24.70
C THR A 425 -1.80 -3.20 26.15
N LEU A 426 -2.86 -2.68 26.73
CA LEU A 426 -3.36 -3.06 28.05
C LEU A 426 -4.58 -3.97 27.87
N ARG A 427 -4.49 -5.18 28.38
CA ARG A 427 -5.51 -6.22 28.30
C ARG A 427 -6.04 -6.55 29.67
N LYS A 428 -7.35 -6.77 29.76
CA LYS A 428 -8.01 -7.36 30.92
C LYS A 428 -9.11 -8.30 30.44
N GLY A 429 -9.49 -9.26 31.25
CA GLY A 429 -10.57 -10.15 30.88
C GLY A 429 -10.50 -11.49 31.57
N LYS A 430 -11.08 -12.51 30.95
CA LYS A 430 -11.13 -13.87 31.47
C LYS A 430 -10.47 -14.84 30.51
N ASP A 431 -9.70 -15.77 31.07
CA ASP A 431 -9.07 -16.90 30.40
C ASP A 431 -9.72 -18.19 30.95
N PHE A 432 -10.25 -19.03 30.07
CA PHE A 432 -10.87 -20.31 30.42
C PHE A 432 -10.02 -21.50 29.93
N GLU A 433 -8.89 -21.22 29.25
CA GLU A 433 -7.88 -22.22 28.92
C GLU A 433 -7.07 -22.54 30.19
N ASN A 434 -6.95 -23.79 30.55
CA ASN A 434 -6.13 -24.22 31.71
C ASN A 434 -6.63 -23.77 33.10
N THR A 435 -7.92 -23.47 33.23
CA THR A 435 -8.50 -23.19 34.55
C THR A 435 -9.01 -24.47 35.21
N THR A 436 -8.98 -24.52 36.53
CA THR A 436 -9.59 -25.60 37.34
C THR A 436 -11.06 -25.29 37.64
N THR A 437 -11.55 -24.10 37.31
CA THR A 437 -12.89 -23.63 37.63
C THR A 437 -13.66 -23.24 36.36
N SER A 438 -14.96 -23.45 36.33
CA SER A 438 -15.84 -22.98 35.26
C SER A 438 -15.98 -21.46 35.19
N LEU A 439 -15.45 -20.74 36.18
CA LEU A 439 -15.54 -19.26 36.29
C LEU A 439 -14.50 -18.54 35.45
N GLY A 440 -13.47 -19.27 34.95
CA GLY A 440 -12.34 -18.69 34.24
C GLY A 440 -11.46 -17.81 35.10
N ASP A 441 -10.21 -17.69 34.76
CA ASP A 441 -9.22 -16.87 35.48
C ASP A 441 -9.32 -15.40 35.06
N ASN A 442 -9.42 -14.48 36.02
CA ASN A 442 -9.32 -13.06 35.72
C ASN A 442 -7.87 -12.70 35.40
N ILE A 443 -7.65 -12.04 34.28
CA ILE A 443 -6.30 -11.66 33.82
C ILE A 443 -6.15 -10.15 33.63
N ILE A 444 -4.90 -9.71 33.83
CA ILE A 444 -4.39 -8.39 33.40
C ILE A 444 -3.11 -8.67 32.64
N SER A 445 -3.01 -8.15 31.41
CA SER A 445 -1.82 -8.38 30.58
C SER A 445 -1.38 -7.10 29.89
N THR A 446 -0.10 -6.98 29.65
CA THR A 446 0.53 -5.86 28.94
C THR A 446 1.41 -6.38 27.81
N GLU A 447 1.30 -5.79 26.64
CA GLU A 447 2.26 -5.93 25.56
C GLU A 447 2.89 -4.57 25.25
N LEU A 448 4.22 -4.51 25.21
CA LEU A 448 5.02 -3.35 24.81
C LEU A 448 5.84 -3.69 23.59
N ALA A 449 5.72 -2.92 22.53
CA ALA A 449 6.45 -3.20 21.30
C ALA A 449 6.80 -1.95 20.50
N PHE A 450 7.91 -2.03 19.83
CA PHE A 450 8.35 -1.12 18.76
C PHE A 450 8.55 -1.95 17.49
N LYS A 451 7.93 -1.55 16.40
CA LYS A 451 8.06 -2.19 15.09
C LYS A 451 8.40 -1.12 14.07
N ALA A 452 9.54 -1.26 13.40
CA ALA A 452 9.97 -0.38 12.32
C ALA A 452 10.07 -1.17 11.01
N ASN A 453 9.43 -0.66 9.96
CA ASN A 453 9.56 -1.15 8.60
C ASN A 453 10.31 -0.08 7.79
N THR A 454 11.44 -0.44 7.20
CA THR A 454 12.22 0.43 6.33
C THR A 454 12.13 -0.09 4.91
N PHE A 455 11.76 0.79 4.00
CA PHE A 455 11.74 0.50 2.58
C PHE A 455 12.67 1.47 1.84
N PHE A 456 13.69 0.92 1.20
CA PHE A 456 14.56 1.67 0.31
C PHE A 456 14.43 1.11 -1.11
N ASN A 457 14.23 1.99 -2.07
CA ASN A 457 14.17 1.65 -3.49
C ASN A 457 15.07 2.60 -4.27
N THR A 458 15.93 2.03 -5.09
CA THR A 458 16.74 2.76 -6.06
C THR A 458 16.61 2.13 -7.43
N GLN A 459 16.45 2.95 -8.47
CA GLN A 459 16.19 2.50 -9.83
C GLN A 459 16.90 3.40 -10.83
N LEU A 460 17.54 2.80 -11.81
CA LEU A 460 18.03 3.44 -13.00
C LEU A 460 17.28 2.91 -14.21
N SER A 461 16.76 3.79 -15.05
CA SER A 461 16.01 3.38 -16.26
C SER A 461 16.35 4.26 -17.44
N GLY A 462 16.27 3.69 -18.63
CA GLY A 462 16.47 4.40 -19.90
C GLY A 462 15.34 4.13 -20.88
N ASP A 463 14.87 5.20 -21.51
CA ASP A 463 13.90 5.18 -22.61
C ASP A 463 14.59 5.77 -23.87
N HIS A 464 14.69 4.99 -24.94
CA HIS A 464 15.35 5.39 -26.16
C HIS A 464 14.45 5.20 -27.36
N ASN A 465 14.25 6.27 -28.11
CA ASN A 465 13.49 6.23 -29.38
C ASN A 465 14.46 6.10 -30.55
N LEU A 466 14.57 4.89 -31.09
CA LEU A 466 15.44 4.54 -32.20
C LEU A 466 14.74 4.85 -33.53
N GLN A 467 14.75 6.13 -33.95
CA GLN A 467 13.98 6.63 -35.07
C GLN A 467 14.27 5.87 -36.36
N LYS A 468 15.56 5.58 -36.67
CA LYS A 468 15.96 4.84 -37.87
C LYS A 468 15.39 3.42 -37.98
N LEU A 469 15.14 2.80 -36.79
CA LEU A 469 14.62 1.43 -36.69
C LEU A 469 13.10 1.41 -36.45
N THR A 470 12.46 2.58 -36.31
CA THR A 470 11.06 2.71 -35.88
C THR A 470 10.76 1.90 -34.62
N ALA A 471 11.75 1.86 -33.71
CA ALA A 471 11.72 1.06 -32.49
C ALA A 471 11.92 1.92 -31.24
N LYS A 472 11.41 1.46 -30.12
CA LYS A 472 11.68 2.00 -28.79
C LYS A 472 12.34 0.92 -27.96
N LEU A 473 13.39 1.28 -27.26
CA LEU A 473 14.07 0.47 -26.27
C LEU A 473 13.78 1.06 -24.89
N HIS A 474 13.30 0.24 -23.99
CA HIS A 474 13.21 0.53 -22.56
C HIS A 474 14.06 -0.48 -21.79
N TRP A 475 14.82 -0.01 -20.81
CA TRP A 475 15.57 -0.86 -19.89
C TRP A 475 15.54 -0.27 -18.49
N PHE A 476 15.67 -1.14 -17.50
CA PHE A 476 15.75 -0.73 -16.11
C PHE A 476 16.58 -1.70 -15.27
N GLY A 477 17.18 -1.16 -14.25
CA GLY A 477 17.79 -1.89 -13.15
C GLY A 477 17.30 -1.30 -11.84
N GLY A 478 17.04 -2.13 -10.85
CA GLY A 478 16.52 -1.69 -9.57
C GLY A 478 17.04 -2.55 -8.42
N PHE A 479 17.18 -1.91 -7.28
CA PHE A 479 17.53 -2.55 -6.03
C PHE A 479 16.57 -2.08 -4.94
N ASN A 480 16.00 -3.02 -4.18
CA ASN A 480 15.12 -2.72 -3.07
C ASN A 480 15.65 -3.38 -1.80
N ILE A 481 15.53 -2.67 -0.69
CA ILE A 481 15.70 -3.21 0.65
C ILE A 481 14.36 -3.08 1.37
N LEU A 482 13.93 -4.17 1.98
CA LEU A 482 12.79 -4.20 2.88
C LEU A 482 13.27 -4.77 4.21
N ASP A 483 13.40 -3.92 5.20
CA ASP A 483 13.80 -4.33 6.54
C ASP A 483 12.64 -4.18 7.52
N GLN A 484 12.44 -5.19 8.35
CA GLN A 484 11.59 -5.10 9.52
C GLN A 484 12.42 -5.37 10.77
N TYR A 485 12.30 -4.46 11.72
CA TYR A 485 12.98 -4.53 13.02
C TYR A 485 11.98 -4.45 14.15
N ILE A 486 11.96 -5.49 15.00
CA ILE A 486 11.14 -5.59 16.19
C ILE A 486 12.08 -5.82 17.38
N PRO A 487 12.63 -4.76 17.98
CA PRO A 487 13.46 -4.90 19.16
C PRO A 487 12.61 -5.01 20.41
N ASP A 488 12.88 -6.00 21.22
CA ASP A 488 12.41 -6.17 22.58
C ASP A 488 10.88 -6.02 22.76
N GLN A 489 10.09 -6.75 21.96
CA GLN A 489 8.66 -6.89 22.20
C GLN A 489 8.48 -7.68 23.49
N ARG A 490 7.77 -7.11 24.48
CA ARG A 490 7.63 -7.67 25.81
C ARG A 490 6.18 -7.93 26.15
N ARG A 491 5.93 -9.07 26.82
CA ARG A 491 4.59 -9.46 27.26
C ARG A 491 4.65 -9.93 28.69
N LEU A 492 3.74 -9.42 29.51
CA LEU A 492 3.60 -9.78 30.91
C LEU A 492 2.11 -9.90 31.24
N GLN A 493 1.74 -11.03 31.81
CA GLN A 493 0.37 -11.34 32.23
C GLN A 493 0.35 -11.65 33.71
N TYR A 494 -0.67 -11.15 34.37
CA TYR A 494 -1.01 -11.50 35.75
C TYR A 494 -2.36 -12.20 35.75
N VAL A 495 -2.50 -13.16 36.64
CA VAL A 495 -3.72 -13.95 36.87
C VAL A 495 -4.12 -13.74 38.33
N GLN A 496 -5.39 -13.51 38.58
CA GLN A 496 -5.91 -13.41 39.95
C GLN A 496 -5.84 -14.77 40.62
N ASP A 497 -5.25 -14.83 41.84
CA ASP A 497 -4.95 -16.07 42.56
C ASP A 497 -6.22 -16.85 42.91
N ASP A 498 -7.28 -16.13 43.34
CA ASP A 498 -8.62 -16.68 43.51
C ASP A 498 -9.66 -15.83 42.78
N PRO A 499 -10.17 -16.30 41.62
CA PRO A 499 -11.11 -15.54 40.82
C PRO A 499 -12.50 -15.37 41.48
N THR A 500 -12.77 -16.09 42.58
CA THR A 500 -14.04 -15.96 43.36
C THR A 500 -13.94 -14.83 44.37
N ASN A 501 -12.74 -14.45 44.77
CA ASN A 501 -12.49 -13.38 45.75
C ASN A 501 -11.95 -12.10 45.02
N PRO A 502 -12.75 -11.06 44.89
CA PRO A 502 -12.32 -9.81 44.22
C PRO A 502 -11.09 -9.15 44.88
N SER A 503 -10.81 -9.44 46.15
CA SER A 503 -9.64 -8.90 46.88
C SER A 503 -8.41 -9.76 46.76
N SER A 504 -8.48 -10.91 46.08
CA SER A 504 -7.33 -11.79 45.86
C SER A 504 -6.28 -11.09 44.98
N PRO A 505 -4.99 -11.23 45.29
CA PRO A 505 -3.94 -10.56 44.55
C PRO A 505 -3.81 -11.11 43.11
N PHE A 506 -3.30 -10.28 42.23
CA PHE A 506 -2.89 -10.72 40.88
C PHE A 506 -1.43 -11.17 40.93
N LEU A 507 -1.16 -12.38 40.52
CA LEU A 507 0.17 -12.99 40.46
C LEU A 507 0.65 -13.11 39.02
N ALA A 508 1.90 -12.76 38.76
CA ALA A 508 2.47 -12.90 37.42
C ALA A 508 2.40 -14.36 36.93
N SER A 509 1.84 -14.58 35.80
CA SER A 509 1.72 -15.90 35.15
C SER A 509 3.06 -16.28 34.54
N ILE A 510 3.98 -16.80 35.35
CA ILE A 510 5.32 -17.22 34.97
C ILE A 510 5.42 -18.73 35.20
N GLY A 511 5.64 -19.50 34.14
CA GLY A 511 5.74 -20.95 34.22
C GLY A 511 7.03 -21.44 34.88
N GLY A 512 7.02 -22.68 35.43
CA GLY A 512 8.15 -23.26 36.15
C GLY A 512 9.29 -23.74 35.23
N SER A 513 8.97 -24.43 34.17
CA SER A 513 9.99 -24.94 33.22
C SER A 513 9.67 -24.63 31.76
N ASN A 514 8.43 -24.35 31.44
CA ASN A 514 7.98 -24.05 30.06
C ASN A 514 8.02 -22.58 29.80
N ALA A 515 8.93 -22.19 28.94
CA ALA A 515 9.03 -20.83 28.45
C ALA A 515 7.79 -20.48 27.64
N SER A 516 7.04 -19.47 28.07
CA SER A 516 5.82 -19.00 27.41
C SER A 516 6.07 -17.75 26.58
N GLN A 517 5.49 -17.67 25.39
CA GLN A 517 5.44 -16.42 24.63
C GLN A 517 4.30 -15.48 25.10
N LYS A 518 3.37 -15.97 25.92
CA LYS A 518 2.23 -15.20 26.44
C LYS A 518 2.62 -14.26 27.61
N SER A 519 3.58 -14.69 28.46
CA SER A 519 3.97 -13.94 29.64
C SER A 519 5.44 -14.11 30.01
N GLY A 520 6.08 -13.10 30.58
CA GLY A 520 7.50 -13.10 30.90
C GLY A 520 8.38 -13.23 29.66
N SER A 521 7.90 -12.80 28.52
CA SER A 521 8.57 -13.02 27.23
C SER A 521 9.17 -11.74 26.66
N ARG A 522 10.30 -11.92 25.97
CA ARG A 522 10.96 -10.91 25.14
C ARG A 522 11.18 -11.48 23.75
N TYR A 523 10.85 -10.72 22.75
CA TYR A 523 11.02 -11.14 21.36
C TYR A 523 11.80 -10.08 20.57
N TYR A 524 12.82 -10.54 19.88
CA TYR A 524 13.62 -9.77 18.95
C TYR A 524 13.46 -10.37 17.57
N GLY A 525 13.00 -9.58 16.61
CA GLY A 525 12.75 -10.03 15.24
C GLY A 525 13.46 -9.15 14.23
N PHE A 526 14.14 -9.79 13.29
CA PHE A 526 14.84 -9.15 12.18
C PHE A 526 14.43 -9.83 10.88
N LEU A 527 13.95 -9.05 9.93
CA LEU A 527 13.72 -9.51 8.57
C LEU A 527 14.40 -8.53 7.63
N SER A 528 15.18 -9.06 6.70
CA SER A 528 15.78 -8.29 5.62
C SER A 528 15.52 -8.98 4.29
N ASP A 529 14.90 -8.26 3.36
CA ASP A 529 14.74 -8.65 1.97
C ASP A 529 15.62 -7.78 1.08
N TYR A 530 16.45 -8.39 0.29
CA TYR A 530 17.24 -7.76 -0.77
C TYR A 530 16.70 -8.22 -2.11
N ILE A 531 16.21 -7.26 -2.92
CA ILE A 531 15.58 -7.57 -4.20
C ILE A 531 16.32 -6.85 -5.32
N TYR A 532 16.97 -7.62 -6.17
CA TYR A 532 17.67 -7.15 -7.36
C TYR A 532 16.78 -7.41 -8.57
N THR A 533 16.56 -6.40 -9.39
CA THR A 533 15.70 -6.52 -10.57
C THR A 533 16.38 -5.87 -11.76
N ALA A 534 16.37 -6.53 -12.88
CA ALA A 534 16.82 -5.98 -14.15
C ALA A 534 15.88 -6.42 -15.26
N GLY A 535 15.73 -5.59 -16.26
CA GLY A 535 14.90 -5.94 -17.40
C GLY A 535 14.94 -4.92 -18.51
N GLY A 536 14.32 -5.28 -19.60
CA GLY A 536 14.18 -4.38 -20.74
C GLY A 536 13.25 -4.97 -21.78
N ASP A 537 12.77 -4.09 -22.62
CA ASP A 537 11.92 -4.44 -23.74
C ASP A 537 12.22 -3.58 -24.97
N ILE A 538 12.03 -4.16 -26.12
CA ILE A 538 12.06 -3.48 -27.40
C ILE A 538 10.68 -3.57 -28.02
N SER A 539 10.19 -2.44 -28.50
CA SER A 539 8.96 -2.39 -29.27
C SER A 539 9.26 -1.82 -30.65
N LYS A 540 8.86 -2.54 -31.68
CA LYS A 540 9.01 -2.14 -33.10
C LYS A 540 7.66 -2.00 -33.76
N ILE A 541 7.49 -0.88 -34.47
CA ILE A 541 6.28 -0.61 -35.20
C ILE A 541 6.55 -0.87 -36.68
N PHE A 542 5.65 -1.61 -37.28
CA PHE A 542 5.67 -1.91 -38.72
C PHE A 542 4.24 -1.81 -39.26
N LYS A 543 4.12 -1.76 -40.57
CA LYS A 543 2.83 -1.70 -41.26
C LYS A 543 2.56 -2.98 -42.00
N ILE A 544 1.34 -3.47 -41.92
CA ILE A 544 0.80 -4.48 -42.84
C ILE A 544 -0.33 -3.81 -43.61
N LYS A 545 -0.14 -3.69 -44.93
CA LYS A 545 -0.98 -2.84 -45.77
C LYS A 545 -1.01 -1.40 -45.26
N SER A 546 -1.95 -0.74 -44.86
CA SER A 546 -1.95 0.61 -44.27
C SER A 546 -2.05 0.62 -42.73
N LEU A 547 -2.14 -0.55 -42.08
CA LEU A 547 -2.45 -0.68 -40.65
C LEU A 547 -1.17 -0.84 -39.84
N SER A 548 -1.10 -0.09 -38.74
CA SER A 548 0.00 -0.17 -37.77
C SER A 548 -0.08 -1.43 -36.96
N GLN A 549 1.04 -2.12 -36.88
CA GLN A 549 1.27 -3.28 -36.04
C GLN A 549 2.44 -2.99 -35.10
N THR A 550 2.37 -3.42 -33.85
CA THR A 550 3.49 -3.29 -32.93
C THR A 550 3.89 -4.67 -32.42
N PHE A 551 5.14 -5.02 -32.65
CA PHE A 551 5.79 -6.15 -31.98
C PHE A 551 6.47 -5.64 -30.74
N LYS A 552 6.33 -6.34 -29.61
CA LYS A 552 7.04 -6.07 -28.36
C LYS A 552 7.62 -7.38 -27.82
N GLY A 553 8.89 -7.35 -27.49
CA GLY A 553 9.56 -8.47 -26.83
C GLY A 553 10.43 -7.94 -25.68
N GLY A 554 10.55 -8.71 -24.62
CA GLY A 554 11.34 -8.28 -23.49
C GLY A 554 11.73 -9.42 -22.57
N TYR A 555 12.65 -9.10 -21.68
CA TYR A 555 13.17 -9.98 -20.65
C TYR A 555 13.16 -9.28 -19.29
N PHE A 556 12.87 -10.05 -18.24
CA PHE A 556 12.81 -9.62 -16.86
C PHE A 556 13.53 -10.64 -15.98
N PHE A 557 14.38 -10.14 -15.11
CA PHE A 557 15.14 -10.92 -14.16
C PHE A 557 14.98 -10.33 -12.75
N GLN A 558 14.70 -11.19 -11.76
CA GLN A 558 14.64 -10.77 -10.37
C GLN A 558 15.24 -11.84 -9.47
N VAL A 559 16.08 -11.40 -8.53
CA VAL A 559 16.54 -12.20 -7.40
C VAL A 559 16.01 -11.58 -6.13
N LYS A 560 15.44 -12.38 -5.26
CA LYS A 560 15.01 -11.98 -3.93
C LYS A 560 15.67 -12.88 -2.90
N ASP A 561 16.44 -12.26 -2.00
CA ASP A 561 17.06 -12.90 -0.86
C ASP A 561 16.35 -12.43 0.42
N ARG A 562 15.94 -13.37 1.26
CA ARG A 562 15.36 -13.10 2.58
C ARG A 562 16.20 -13.73 3.68
N LEU A 563 16.56 -12.92 4.65
CA LEU A 563 17.02 -13.38 5.95
C LEU A 563 15.94 -13.05 6.99
N PHE A 564 15.42 -14.06 7.64
CA PHE A 564 14.60 -13.92 8.83
C PHE A 564 15.32 -14.56 10.01
N ASP A 565 15.54 -13.78 11.06
CA ASP A 565 16.12 -14.24 12.31
C ASP A 565 15.32 -13.69 13.49
N SER A 566 15.07 -14.52 14.49
CA SER A 566 14.40 -14.06 15.69
C SER A 566 14.96 -14.74 16.92
N ARG A 567 14.96 -13.99 18.01
CA ARG A 567 15.45 -14.45 19.33
C ARG A 567 14.33 -14.25 20.36
N PRO A 568 13.48 -15.26 20.56
CA PRO A 568 12.49 -15.24 21.63
C PRO A 568 13.12 -15.71 22.94
N PHE A 569 13.09 -14.85 23.94
CA PHE A 569 13.48 -15.17 25.31
C PHE A 569 12.25 -15.30 26.20
N ALA A 570 12.32 -16.16 27.19
CA ALA A 570 11.32 -16.28 28.21
C ALA A 570 11.95 -16.29 29.60
N ILE A 571 11.34 -15.56 30.49
CA ILE A 571 11.62 -15.57 31.91
C ILE A 571 10.74 -16.63 32.53
N TYR A 572 11.32 -17.49 33.34
CA TYR A 572 10.62 -18.56 34.04
C TYR A 572 11.06 -18.62 35.49
N LEU A 573 10.26 -19.30 36.33
CA LEU A 573 10.49 -19.41 37.78
C LEU A 573 10.55 -20.90 38.13
N PRO A 574 11.77 -21.50 38.27
CA PRO A 574 11.94 -22.92 38.50
C PRO A 574 11.22 -23.50 39.71
N SER A 575 11.09 -22.72 40.74
CA SER A 575 10.30 -23.01 41.97
C SER A 575 9.42 -21.84 42.30
N ASP A 576 8.15 -22.08 42.58
CA ASP A 576 7.19 -21.01 42.82
C ASP A 576 7.62 -20.06 43.97
N ASN A 577 7.47 -18.77 43.71
CA ASN A 577 7.72 -17.71 44.66
C ASN A 577 6.62 -16.63 44.53
N VAL A 578 5.57 -16.77 45.30
CA VAL A 578 4.42 -15.88 45.30
C VAL A 578 4.86 -14.42 45.57
N ALA A 579 5.86 -14.19 46.45
CA ALA A 579 6.34 -12.84 46.72
C ALA A 579 6.95 -12.16 45.47
N LEU A 580 7.69 -12.88 44.64
CA LEU A 580 8.20 -12.35 43.37
C LEU A 580 7.07 -12.17 42.34
N ARG A 581 6.14 -13.11 42.26
CA ARG A 581 5.02 -13.06 41.32
C ARG A 581 4.01 -11.94 41.66
N SER A 582 3.95 -11.51 42.88
CA SER A 582 3.08 -10.40 43.33
C SER A 582 3.67 -9.00 43.07
N LEU A 583 4.93 -8.92 42.64
CA LEU A 583 5.57 -7.64 42.35
C LEU A 583 4.95 -6.94 41.14
N THR A 584 4.92 -5.61 41.20
CA THR A 584 4.43 -4.78 40.11
C THR A 584 5.32 -4.83 38.85
N PRO A 585 4.82 -4.51 37.64
CA PRO A 585 5.59 -4.61 36.38
C PRO A 585 6.91 -3.82 36.37
N ASP A 586 7.04 -2.76 37.17
CA ASP A 586 8.26 -1.97 37.29
C ASP A 586 9.33 -2.62 38.17
N LYS A 587 8.94 -3.59 39.00
CA LYS A 587 9.82 -4.22 40.01
C LYS A 587 10.09 -5.68 39.75
N ILE A 588 9.16 -6.40 39.12
CA ILE A 588 9.19 -7.87 39.04
C ILE A 588 10.49 -8.43 38.45
N PHE A 589 10.97 -7.84 37.36
CA PHE A 589 12.19 -8.28 36.66
C PHE A 589 13.38 -7.36 36.93
N ALA A 590 13.47 -6.80 38.14
CA ALA A 590 14.67 -6.11 38.58
C ALA A 590 15.85 -7.08 38.73
N ALA A 591 17.08 -6.57 38.56
CA ALA A 591 18.29 -7.40 38.48
C ALA A 591 18.46 -8.33 39.71
N GLU A 592 18.08 -7.86 40.90
CA GLU A 592 18.13 -8.64 42.14
C GLU A 592 17.17 -9.84 42.18
N ASN A 593 16.13 -9.84 41.38
CA ASN A 593 15.15 -10.92 41.28
C ASN A 593 15.55 -12.07 40.36
N PHE A 594 16.66 -11.94 39.62
CA PHE A 594 17.26 -13.00 38.85
C PHE A 594 18.33 -13.77 39.62
N GLY A 595 18.32 -15.10 39.51
CA GLY A 595 19.25 -16.01 40.16
C GLY A 595 19.52 -17.27 39.35
N THR A 596 20.19 -18.24 39.95
CA THR A 596 20.56 -19.50 39.32
C THR A 596 19.39 -20.48 39.18
N GLY A 597 18.19 -20.11 39.61
CA GLY A 597 17.03 -20.97 39.65
C GLY A 597 16.93 -21.86 40.91
N ILE A 598 17.99 -21.97 41.69
CA ILE A 598 18.03 -22.78 42.91
C ILE A 598 17.40 -22.02 44.11
N ASN A 599 17.44 -20.69 44.07
CA ASN A 599 17.02 -19.81 45.17
C ASN A 599 15.63 -19.19 44.98
N ASN A 600 14.72 -19.87 44.29
CA ASN A 600 13.36 -19.38 43.98
C ASN A 600 13.35 -18.00 43.31
N LYS A 601 14.33 -17.70 42.47
CA LYS A 601 14.47 -16.48 41.68
C LYS A 601 14.19 -16.77 40.20
N PHE A 602 13.91 -15.70 39.43
CA PHE A 602 13.71 -15.80 38.01
C PHE A 602 14.96 -16.28 37.28
N ALA A 603 14.74 -17.07 36.24
CA ALA A 603 15.74 -17.51 35.29
C ALA A 603 15.35 -17.11 33.89
N LEU A 604 16.33 -16.97 33.01
CA LEU A 604 16.14 -16.63 31.59
C LEU A 604 16.51 -17.81 30.73
N ASN A 605 15.70 -18.08 29.71
CA ASN A 605 16.08 -19.01 28.65
C ASN A 605 15.67 -18.43 27.28
N GLU A 606 16.43 -18.81 26.24
CA GLU A 606 16.04 -18.56 24.87
C GLU A 606 15.24 -19.77 24.36
N LEU A 607 14.09 -19.53 23.74
CA LEU A 607 13.27 -20.60 23.17
C LEU A 607 14.07 -21.31 22.07
N ALA A 608 14.39 -22.56 22.33
CA ALA A 608 15.12 -23.40 21.39
C ALA A 608 14.21 -23.82 20.24
N GLY A 609 14.73 -23.84 19.04
CA GLY A 609 14.03 -24.33 17.86
C GLY A 609 14.65 -23.81 16.58
N SER A 610 14.76 -24.69 15.63
CA SER A 610 15.23 -24.36 14.27
C SER A 610 14.20 -23.50 13.51
N SER A 611 12.94 -23.48 13.97
CA SER A 611 11.84 -22.71 13.37
C SER A 611 11.96 -21.19 13.55
N TYR A 612 12.78 -20.71 14.50
CA TYR A 612 12.92 -19.26 14.75
C TYR A 612 13.85 -18.51 13.78
N ARG A 613 14.43 -19.20 12.82
CA ARG A 613 15.29 -18.64 11.79
C ARG A 613 15.08 -19.38 10.49
N TYR A 614 14.97 -18.62 9.39
CA TYR A 614 15.05 -19.20 8.04
C TYR A 614 15.73 -18.23 7.08
N ILE A 615 16.34 -18.81 6.07
CA ILE A 615 16.82 -18.12 4.88
C ILE A 615 15.93 -18.50 3.71
N ALA A 616 15.73 -17.62 2.78
CA ALA A 616 15.00 -17.92 1.57
C ALA A 616 15.58 -17.15 0.39
N ASN A 617 15.57 -17.80 -0.76
CA ASN A 617 15.98 -17.20 -2.02
C ASN A 617 14.97 -17.54 -3.10
N SER A 618 14.72 -16.60 -3.99
CA SER A 618 13.98 -16.90 -5.22
C SER A 618 14.59 -16.19 -6.42
N ILE A 619 14.59 -16.89 -7.54
CA ILE A 619 15.06 -16.38 -8.83
C ILE A 619 13.91 -16.49 -9.82
N LEU A 620 13.55 -15.38 -10.43
CA LEU A 620 12.56 -15.29 -11.49
C LEU A 620 13.24 -14.86 -12.81
N ASN A 621 13.20 -15.73 -13.78
CA ASN A 621 13.56 -15.44 -15.17
C ASN A 621 12.29 -15.40 -16.00
N ALA A 622 12.04 -14.31 -16.72
CA ALA A 622 10.85 -14.19 -17.52
C ALA A 622 11.11 -13.55 -18.88
N GLY A 623 10.66 -14.21 -19.94
CA GLY A 623 10.67 -13.68 -21.29
C GLY A 623 9.25 -13.51 -21.82
N PHE A 624 9.01 -12.51 -22.66
CA PHE A 624 7.73 -12.35 -23.31
C PHE A 624 7.83 -11.86 -24.75
N LEU A 625 6.84 -12.29 -25.54
CA LEU A 625 6.58 -11.79 -26.88
C LEU A 625 5.12 -11.38 -26.99
N GLN A 626 4.88 -10.21 -27.55
CA GLN A 626 3.54 -9.62 -27.69
C GLN A 626 3.37 -8.95 -29.05
N LEU A 627 2.22 -9.16 -29.65
CA LEU A 627 1.76 -8.45 -30.86
C LEU A 627 0.56 -7.57 -30.51
N ASP A 628 0.58 -6.33 -30.95
CA ASP A 628 -0.53 -5.37 -30.85
C ASP A 628 -0.97 -5.04 -32.28
N ASN A 629 -2.00 -5.71 -32.75
CA ASN A 629 -2.50 -5.68 -34.11
C ASN A 629 -3.70 -4.73 -34.23
N GLN A 630 -3.58 -3.73 -35.09
CA GLN A 630 -4.71 -2.93 -35.51
C GLN A 630 -5.32 -3.58 -36.78
N VAL A 631 -6.59 -4.00 -36.70
CA VAL A 631 -7.34 -4.59 -37.80
C VAL A 631 -8.46 -3.63 -38.18
N GLY A 632 -8.31 -2.97 -39.33
CA GLY A 632 -9.16 -1.85 -39.69
C GLY A 632 -9.09 -0.70 -38.67
N ASN A 633 -10.07 0.19 -38.70
CA ASN A 633 -10.10 1.36 -37.82
C ASN A 633 -10.74 1.07 -36.45
N LYS A 634 -11.41 -0.07 -36.29
CA LYS A 634 -12.25 -0.37 -35.13
C LYS A 634 -11.71 -1.46 -34.21
N LEU A 635 -10.99 -2.45 -34.77
CA LEU A 635 -10.57 -3.63 -34.02
C LEU A 635 -9.08 -3.55 -33.70
N ARG A 636 -8.74 -3.74 -32.40
CA ARG A 636 -7.38 -3.89 -31.90
C ARG A 636 -7.27 -5.21 -31.15
N ILE A 637 -6.28 -6.00 -31.47
CA ILE A 637 -6.00 -7.29 -30.84
C ILE A 637 -4.59 -7.26 -30.26
N VAL A 638 -4.47 -7.46 -28.97
CA VAL A 638 -3.18 -7.59 -28.28
C VAL A 638 -3.09 -9.02 -27.73
N TRP A 639 -2.10 -9.75 -28.20
CA TRP A 639 -1.92 -11.15 -27.83
C TRP A 639 -0.45 -11.53 -27.73
N GLY A 640 -0.15 -12.59 -27.03
CA GLY A 640 1.20 -13.08 -26.88
C GLY A 640 1.35 -14.09 -25.76
N LEU A 641 2.60 -14.39 -25.47
CA LEU A 641 2.99 -15.37 -24.46
C LEU A 641 4.09 -14.78 -23.57
N ARG A 642 3.96 -15.01 -22.28
CA ARG A 642 5.00 -14.83 -21.29
C ARG A 642 5.39 -16.19 -20.72
N VAL A 643 6.68 -16.44 -20.60
CA VAL A 643 7.23 -17.64 -19.96
C VAL A 643 7.99 -17.19 -18.72
N GLU A 644 7.66 -17.76 -17.58
CA GLU A 644 8.32 -17.50 -16.29
C GLU A 644 8.93 -18.80 -15.74
N ASP A 645 10.25 -18.83 -15.58
CA ASP A 645 10.96 -19.87 -14.81
C ASP A 645 11.26 -19.33 -13.42
N PHE A 646 10.60 -19.93 -12.44
CA PHE A 646 10.68 -19.54 -11.03
C PHE A 646 11.30 -20.63 -10.20
N ASP A 647 12.39 -20.29 -9.53
CA ASP A 647 13.14 -21.16 -8.64
C ASP A 647 13.13 -20.57 -7.22
N GLN A 648 12.76 -21.37 -6.22
CA GLN A 648 12.59 -20.92 -4.84
C GLN A 648 13.13 -21.94 -3.85
N VAL A 649 14.00 -21.51 -2.93
CA VAL A 649 14.56 -22.30 -1.83
C VAL A 649 14.25 -21.63 -0.51
N ILE A 650 13.80 -22.39 0.48
CA ILE A 650 13.41 -21.86 1.79
C ILE A 650 13.89 -22.78 2.90
N GLY A 651 14.15 -22.18 4.07
CA GLY A 651 14.35 -22.82 5.36
C GLY A 651 15.80 -23.13 5.66
N SER A 652 16.46 -23.89 4.82
CA SER A 652 17.86 -24.32 5.00
C SER A 652 18.50 -24.56 3.64
N LEU A 653 19.81 -24.50 3.56
CA LEU A 653 20.57 -24.92 2.38
C LEU A 653 20.85 -26.45 2.37
N ARG A 654 20.63 -27.15 3.49
CA ARG A 654 20.83 -28.58 3.61
C ARG A 654 19.55 -29.32 3.27
N LYS A 655 19.60 -30.21 2.26
CA LYS A 655 18.43 -31.00 1.83
C LYS A 655 17.90 -31.96 2.91
N SER A 656 18.75 -32.38 3.85
CA SER A 656 18.35 -33.23 4.98
C SER A 656 17.65 -32.48 6.12
N ASP A 657 17.62 -31.14 6.08
CA ASP A 657 16.93 -30.33 7.09
C ASP A 657 15.42 -30.37 6.81
N PRO A 658 14.57 -30.70 7.80
CA PRO A 658 13.11 -30.74 7.61
C PRO A 658 12.49 -29.40 7.22
N ARG A 659 13.21 -28.27 7.37
CA ARG A 659 12.78 -26.94 6.91
C ARG A 659 13.08 -26.69 5.43
N PHE A 660 13.86 -27.57 4.77
CA PHE A 660 14.26 -27.40 3.39
C PHE A 660 13.06 -27.57 2.46
N VAL A 661 12.74 -26.54 1.71
CA VAL A 661 11.76 -26.57 0.62
C VAL A 661 12.41 -26.00 -0.62
N HIS A 662 12.39 -26.77 -1.70
CA HIS A 662 12.87 -26.32 -3.02
C HIS A 662 11.79 -26.55 -4.07
N THR A 663 11.44 -25.50 -4.77
CA THR A 663 10.44 -25.56 -5.84
C THR A 663 10.96 -24.81 -7.06
N ARG A 664 11.07 -25.50 -8.19
CA ARG A 664 11.31 -24.87 -9.49
C ARG A 664 10.20 -25.22 -10.45
N LYS A 665 9.60 -24.20 -11.07
CA LYS A 665 8.48 -24.36 -12.00
C LYS A 665 8.58 -23.34 -13.13
N THR A 666 8.35 -23.84 -14.35
CA THR A 666 8.17 -22.99 -15.52
C THR A 666 6.68 -22.85 -15.80
N ASP A 667 6.22 -21.60 -15.96
CA ASP A 667 4.83 -21.27 -16.23
C ASP A 667 4.71 -20.60 -17.62
N TYR A 668 3.79 -21.08 -18.45
CA TYR A 668 3.42 -20.51 -19.74
C TYR A 668 2.14 -19.71 -19.55
N LEU A 669 2.21 -18.40 -19.79
CA LEU A 669 1.17 -17.44 -19.47
C LEU A 669 0.69 -16.72 -20.74
N PRO A 670 -0.26 -17.31 -21.49
CA PRO A 670 -0.85 -16.67 -22.66
C PRO A 670 -1.75 -15.52 -22.25
N GLY A 671 -1.80 -14.48 -23.08
CA GLY A 671 -2.70 -13.34 -22.92
C GLY A 671 -3.30 -12.90 -24.25
N LEU A 672 -4.60 -12.65 -24.26
CA LEU A 672 -5.36 -12.12 -25.40
C LEU A 672 -6.26 -10.99 -24.92
N ASN A 673 -6.15 -9.83 -25.55
CA ASN A 673 -7.03 -8.68 -25.31
C ASN A 673 -7.54 -8.12 -26.63
N ILE A 674 -8.83 -8.10 -26.79
CA ILE A 674 -9.54 -7.60 -27.97
C ILE A 674 -10.26 -6.32 -27.56
N THR A 675 -10.04 -5.24 -28.31
CA THR A 675 -10.77 -3.98 -28.15
C THR A 675 -11.48 -3.63 -29.44
N TYR A 676 -12.80 -3.60 -29.41
CA TYR A 676 -13.63 -3.14 -30.49
C TYR A 676 -14.12 -1.71 -30.21
N LYS A 677 -13.72 -0.77 -31.07
CA LYS A 677 -14.18 0.63 -31.02
C LYS A 677 -15.51 0.72 -31.77
N VAL A 678 -16.61 0.74 -31.04
CA VAL A 678 -17.96 0.93 -31.63
C VAL A 678 -17.99 2.28 -32.34
N ASN A 679 -17.51 3.32 -31.64
CA ASN A 679 -17.32 4.68 -32.11
C ASN A 679 -16.20 5.40 -31.34
N ASN A 680 -15.99 6.70 -31.56
CA ASN A 680 -14.95 7.49 -30.91
C ASN A 680 -15.14 7.65 -29.38
N LYS A 681 -16.29 7.29 -28.83
CA LYS A 681 -16.60 7.41 -27.39
C LYS A 681 -16.81 6.06 -26.71
N THR A 682 -16.92 4.98 -27.47
CA THR A 682 -17.36 3.68 -26.96
C THR A 682 -16.42 2.57 -27.36
N ASN A 683 -15.96 1.78 -26.37
CA ASN A 683 -15.19 0.56 -26.58
C ASN A 683 -15.93 -0.64 -25.98
N VAL A 684 -15.79 -1.79 -26.62
CA VAL A 684 -16.06 -3.10 -26.04
C VAL A 684 -14.75 -3.86 -25.95
N ARG A 685 -14.44 -4.41 -24.77
CA ARG A 685 -13.21 -5.17 -24.54
C ARG A 685 -13.53 -6.60 -24.13
N LEU A 686 -12.78 -7.54 -24.69
CA LEU A 686 -12.78 -8.94 -24.30
C LEU A 686 -11.35 -9.34 -23.97
N SER A 687 -11.12 -10.01 -22.86
CA SER A 687 -9.79 -10.55 -22.53
C SER A 687 -9.86 -11.97 -22.00
N GLY A 688 -8.82 -12.74 -22.30
CA GLY A 688 -8.59 -14.08 -21.79
C GLY A 688 -7.12 -14.26 -21.44
N SER A 689 -6.78 -14.86 -20.29
CA SER A 689 -5.40 -15.05 -19.89
C SER A 689 -5.22 -16.12 -18.83
N GLN A 690 -3.97 -16.58 -18.67
CA GLN A 690 -3.55 -17.38 -17.53
C GLN A 690 -2.54 -16.61 -16.69
N THR A 691 -2.66 -16.74 -15.38
CA THR A 691 -1.78 -16.16 -14.36
C THR A 691 -1.52 -17.17 -13.25
N VAL A 692 -0.58 -16.85 -12.35
CA VAL A 692 -0.20 -17.74 -11.25
C VAL A 692 -0.17 -16.98 -9.93
N ILE A 693 -0.30 -17.70 -8.81
CA ILE A 693 -0.03 -17.18 -7.47
C ILE A 693 0.89 -18.19 -6.78
N ARG A 694 2.10 -17.77 -6.44
CA ARG A 694 3.09 -18.63 -5.79
C ARG A 694 2.99 -18.48 -4.27
N PRO A 695 3.28 -19.52 -3.47
CA PRO A 695 3.43 -19.37 -2.03
C PRO A 695 4.55 -18.38 -1.70
N GLU A 696 4.36 -17.56 -0.66
CA GLU A 696 5.39 -16.66 -0.14
C GLU A 696 6.33 -17.42 0.82
N PHE A 697 7.52 -16.90 1.04
CA PHE A 697 8.51 -17.49 1.94
C PHE A 697 7.94 -17.80 3.32
N ARG A 698 7.16 -16.89 3.89
CA ARG A 698 6.55 -17.06 5.21
C ARG A 698 5.54 -18.20 5.24
N GLU A 699 4.75 -18.35 4.20
CA GLU A 699 3.70 -19.36 4.11
C GLU A 699 4.28 -20.78 4.04
N LEU A 700 5.48 -20.92 3.46
CA LEU A 700 6.22 -22.19 3.38
C LEU A 700 7.16 -22.41 4.57
N SER A 701 7.39 -21.43 5.43
CA SER A 701 8.32 -21.56 6.55
C SER A 701 7.68 -22.28 7.73
N THR A 702 8.48 -23.00 8.49
CA THR A 702 8.04 -23.67 9.74
C THR A 702 8.01 -22.72 10.94
N PHE A 703 8.29 -21.43 10.74
CA PHE A 703 8.29 -20.44 11.81
C PHE A 703 6.90 -20.29 12.44
N GLN A 704 6.86 -20.25 13.77
CA GLN A 704 5.64 -20.05 14.55
C GLN A 704 5.83 -18.88 15.49
N PHE A 705 4.82 -18.03 15.59
CA PHE A 705 4.79 -16.93 16.55
C PHE A 705 3.39 -16.75 17.13
N TYR A 706 3.35 -16.30 18.38
CA TYR A 706 2.09 -15.95 19.02
C TYR A 706 1.71 -14.53 18.65
N ASP A 707 0.54 -14.36 18.05
CA ASP A 707 -0.06 -13.07 17.76
C ASP A 707 -0.91 -12.62 18.96
N PHE A 708 -0.51 -11.55 19.63
CA PHE A 708 -1.18 -11.06 20.81
C PHE A 708 -2.57 -10.49 20.50
N ASP A 709 -2.74 -9.80 19.36
CA ASP A 709 -4.02 -9.21 18.98
C ASP A 709 -5.05 -10.30 18.60
N LEU A 710 -4.60 -11.41 18.02
CA LEU A 710 -5.45 -12.57 17.71
C LEU A 710 -5.63 -13.53 18.89
N GLY A 711 -4.68 -13.55 19.82
CA GLY A 711 -4.66 -14.52 20.91
C GLY A 711 -4.30 -15.95 20.48
N ALA A 712 -3.67 -16.12 19.32
CA ALA A 712 -3.42 -17.41 18.69
C ALA A 712 -2.03 -17.48 18.04
N THR A 713 -1.58 -18.70 17.73
CA THR A 713 -0.31 -18.94 17.03
C THR A 713 -0.52 -18.95 15.51
N VAL A 714 0.38 -18.34 14.76
CA VAL A 714 0.40 -18.37 13.30
C VAL A 714 1.56 -19.25 12.81
N ALA A 715 1.28 -20.20 11.92
CA ALA A 715 2.25 -21.18 11.40
C ALA A 715 2.14 -21.31 9.87
N GLY A 716 3.28 -21.48 9.17
CA GLY A 716 3.30 -21.79 7.75
C GLY A 716 3.17 -23.31 7.50
N TYR A 717 3.08 -23.69 6.22
CA TYR A 717 2.99 -25.08 5.78
C TYR A 717 3.88 -25.34 4.57
N THR A 718 4.82 -26.26 4.71
CA THR A 718 5.84 -26.56 3.68
C THR A 718 5.29 -27.24 2.43
N GLY A 719 4.09 -27.85 2.51
CA GLY A 719 3.44 -28.58 1.42
C GLY A 719 2.64 -27.71 0.45
N LEU A 720 2.63 -26.38 0.60
CA LEU A 720 1.88 -25.50 -0.29
C LEU A 720 2.38 -25.55 -1.73
N VAL A 721 1.41 -25.60 -2.66
CA VAL A 721 1.66 -25.52 -4.09
C VAL A 721 1.10 -24.22 -4.69
N ARG A 722 1.64 -23.84 -5.87
CA ARG A 722 1.15 -22.61 -6.56
C ARG A 722 -0.27 -22.76 -7.04
N THR A 723 -1.03 -21.68 -6.97
CA THR A 723 -2.33 -21.54 -7.60
C THR A 723 -2.18 -21.17 -9.07
N LYS A 724 -2.91 -21.85 -9.98
CA LYS A 724 -3.07 -21.42 -11.37
C LYS A 724 -4.42 -20.75 -11.54
N VAL A 725 -4.46 -19.65 -12.30
CA VAL A 725 -5.69 -18.87 -12.50
C VAL A 725 -5.95 -18.66 -13.99
N SER A 726 -7.14 -19.04 -14.44
CA SER A 726 -7.65 -18.69 -15.76
C SER A 726 -8.61 -17.51 -15.63
N ASN A 727 -8.40 -16.45 -16.39
CA ASN A 727 -9.14 -15.20 -16.31
C ASN A 727 -9.85 -14.90 -17.63
N PHE A 728 -11.11 -14.47 -17.54
CA PHE A 728 -11.91 -13.98 -18.66
C PHE A 728 -12.63 -12.70 -18.25
N ASP A 729 -12.57 -11.67 -19.10
CA ASP A 729 -13.19 -10.38 -18.84
C ASP A 729 -13.92 -9.88 -20.10
N LEU A 730 -15.11 -9.34 -19.90
CA LEU A 730 -15.89 -8.60 -20.89
C LEU A 730 -16.23 -7.23 -20.32
N ARG A 731 -15.97 -6.15 -21.07
CA ARG A 731 -16.22 -4.79 -20.59
C ARG A 731 -16.73 -3.89 -21.71
N TYR A 732 -17.82 -3.16 -21.42
CA TYR A 732 -18.33 -2.05 -22.19
C TYR A 732 -17.86 -0.74 -21.54
N GLU A 733 -17.34 0.18 -22.33
CA GLU A 733 -16.81 1.46 -21.87
C GLU A 733 -17.38 2.60 -22.73
N LEU A 734 -17.96 3.60 -22.06
CA LEU A 734 -18.47 4.83 -22.68
C LEU A 734 -17.76 6.04 -22.07
N TYR A 735 -17.20 6.89 -22.91
CA TYR A 735 -16.48 8.11 -22.57
C TYR A 735 -17.18 9.32 -23.21
N PRO A 736 -18.23 9.85 -22.60
CA PRO A 736 -19.07 10.91 -23.20
C PRO A 736 -18.27 12.18 -23.48
N ARG A 737 -17.46 12.63 -22.49
CA ARG A 737 -16.60 13.83 -22.52
C ARG A 737 -15.31 13.58 -21.73
N ALA A 738 -14.34 14.52 -21.86
CA ALA A 738 -13.12 14.49 -21.05
C ALA A 738 -13.47 14.51 -19.56
N GLY A 739 -12.89 13.59 -18.79
CA GLY A 739 -13.18 13.47 -17.36
C GLY A 739 -14.47 12.72 -17.01
N GLU A 740 -15.25 12.26 -17.97
CA GLU A 740 -16.46 11.45 -17.76
C GLU A 740 -16.27 10.02 -18.27
N LEU A 741 -16.84 9.09 -17.55
CA LEU A 741 -16.87 7.69 -17.96
C LEU A 741 -18.11 6.99 -17.43
N PHE A 742 -18.53 5.95 -18.18
CA PHE A 742 -19.47 4.95 -17.73
C PHE A 742 -18.97 3.59 -18.22
N THR A 743 -18.81 2.64 -17.32
CA THR A 743 -18.35 1.32 -17.70
C THR A 743 -19.17 0.24 -16.99
N ILE A 744 -19.45 -0.81 -17.71
CA ILE A 744 -20.02 -2.04 -17.18
C ILE A 744 -19.15 -3.20 -17.62
N GLY A 745 -18.85 -4.11 -16.73
CA GLY A 745 -18.01 -5.27 -17.00
C GLY A 745 -18.49 -6.51 -16.27
N ALA A 746 -18.14 -7.65 -16.85
CA ALA A 746 -18.30 -8.95 -16.21
C ALA A 746 -16.97 -9.69 -16.28
N PHE A 747 -16.69 -10.51 -15.28
CA PHE A 747 -15.50 -11.35 -15.26
C PHE A 747 -15.80 -12.75 -14.73
N TYR A 748 -14.99 -13.71 -15.17
CA TYR A 748 -14.93 -15.06 -14.68
C TYR A 748 -13.50 -15.45 -14.38
N LYS A 749 -13.27 -16.12 -13.25
CA LYS A 749 -11.96 -16.63 -12.83
C LYS A 749 -12.10 -18.06 -12.30
N TYR A 750 -11.23 -18.92 -12.81
CA TYR A 750 -11.09 -20.28 -12.31
C TYR A 750 -9.73 -20.43 -11.63
N PHE A 751 -9.74 -20.93 -10.40
CA PHE A 751 -8.54 -21.14 -9.58
C PHE A 751 -8.35 -22.63 -9.37
N LYS A 752 -7.14 -23.11 -9.61
CA LYS A 752 -6.69 -24.44 -9.22
C LYS A 752 -5.71 -24.32 -8.07
N ASN A 753 -5.95 -25.05 -6.98
CA ASN A 753 -5.20 -25.02 -5.71
C ASN A 753 -5.12 -23.60 -5.07
N PRO A 754 -6.23 -22.87 -4.83
CA PRO A 754 -6.16 -21.60 -4.13
C PRO A 754 -5.65 -21.80 -2.70
N ILE A 755 -4.83 -20.85 -2.21
CA ILE A 755 -4.27 -20.89 -0.86
C ILE A 755 -5.15 -20.05 0.06
N GLU A 756 -5.51 -20.58 1.23
CA GLU A 756 -6.35 -19.92 2.22
C GLU A 756 -5.80 -20.10 3.63
N VAL A 757 -6.22 -19.23 4.56
CA VAL A 757 -5.84 -19.31 5.98
C VAL A 757 -6.96 -19.97 6.76
N TYR A 758 -6.61 -21.06 7.40
CA TYR A 758 -7.49 -21.86 8.24
C TYR A 758 -7.26 -21.56 9.71
N PHE A 759 -8.34 -21.46 10.46
CA PHE A 759 -8.32 -21.33 11.90
C PHE A 759 -8.71 -22.66 12.56
N ASN A 760 -7.86 -23.11 13.45
CA ASN A 760 -8.08 -24.28 14.30
C ASN A 760 -8.10 -23.83 15.76
N ALA A 761 -9.26 -23.88 16.40
CA ALA A 761 -9.37 -23.75 17.84
C ALA A 761 -9.10 -25.13 18.47
N SER A 762 -8.16 -25.22 19.39
CA SER A 762 -7.86 -26.48 20.09
C SER A 762 -8.52 -26.45 21.48
N SER A 763 -9.29 -27.48 21.79
CA SER A 763 -9.74 -27.75 23.15
C SER A 763 -8.57 -28.29 23.99
N GLY A 764 -7.88 -27.42 24.70
CA GLY A 764 -6.72 -27.79 25.55
C GLY A 764 -5.35 -27.55 24.93
N GLY A 765 -5.25 -26.84 23.79
CA GLY A 765 -4.01 -26.39 23.17
C GLY A 765 -4.12 -24.98 22.61
N ALA A 766 -2.99 -24.36 22.22
CA ALA A 766 -2.99 -23.05 21.60
C ALA A 766 -3.72 -23.05 20.24
N SER A 767 -4.73 -22.21 20.10
CA SER A 767 -5.41 -21.99 18.81
C SER A 767 -4.40 -21.56 17.73
N THR A 768 -4.57 -22.07 16.50
CA THR A 768 -3.61 -21.85 15.43
C THR A 768 -4.27 -21.40 14.12
N TYR A 769 -3.54 -20.55 13.39
CA TYR A 769 -3.81 -20.18 12.01
C TYR A 769 -2.77 -20.84 11.11
N ASN A 770 -3.22 -21.57 10.10
CA ASN A 770 -2.37 -22.30 9.15
C ASN A 770 -2.75 -21.97 7.70
N PHE A 771 -1.80 -22.14 6.77
CA PHE A 771 -2.03 -21.99 5.34
C PHE A 771 -2.24 -23.35 4.68
N LEU A 772 -3.25 -23.49 3.84
CA LEU A 772 -3.54 -24.71 3.10
C LEU A 772 -4.02 -24.40 1.67
N ASN A 773 -3.84 -25.34 0.74
CA ASN A 773 -4.47 -25.25 -0.58
C ASN A 773 -5.86 -25.89 -0.52
N ALA A 774 -6.88 -25.19 -1.00
CA ALA A 774 -8.14 -25.80 -1.40
C ALA A 774 -8.00 -26.39 -2.81
N ASP A 775 -8.94 -27.21 -3.26
CA ASP A 775 -8.84 -27.90 -4.56
C ASP A 775 -9.03 -26.94 -5.72
N GLU A 776 -10.17 -26.27 -5.75
CA GLU A 776 -10.52 -25.32 -6.81
C GLU A 776 -11.49 -24.24 -6.33
N ALA A 777 -11.52 -23.16 -7.09
CA ALA A 777 -12.51 -22.12 -6.88
C ALA A 777 -12.96 -21.49 -8.21
N ASN A 778 -14.23 -21.11 -8.25
CA ASN A 778 -14.84 -20.38 -9.33
C ASN A 778 -15.33 -19.03 -8.84
N SER A 779 -15.06 -17.96 -9.56
CA SER A 779 -15.48 -16.60 -9.21
C SER A 779 -16.08 -15.88 -10.41
N PHE A 780 -17.31 -15.40 -10.28
CA PHE A 780 -18.04 -14.61 -11.26
C PHE A 780 -18.30 -13.22 -10.66
N GLY A 781 -18.17 -12.18 -11.47
CA GLY A 781 -18.50 -10.85 -10.98
C GLY A 781 -18.98 -9.92 -12.06
N ALA A 782 -19.74 -8.92 -11.65
CA ALA A 782 -20.17 -7.79 -12.45
C ALA A 782 -19.69 -6.49 -11.79
N GLU A 783 -19.19 -5.56 -12.58
CA GLU A 783 -18.68 -4.27 -12.13
C GLU A 783 -19.36 -3.15 -12.92
N LEU A 784 -19.84 -2.12 -12.24
CA LEU A 784 -20.33 -0.88 -12.81
C LEU A 784 -19.51 0.28 -12.25
N GLU A 785 -19.04 1.17 -13.13
CA GLU A 785 -18.30 2.37 -12.74
C GLU A 785 -18.82 3.57 -13.51
N PHE A 786 -19.00 4.67 -12.84
CA PHE A 786 -19.39 5.92 -13.48
C PHE A 786 -18.73 7.14 -12.85
N ARG A 787 -18.51 8.15 -13.68
CA ARG A 787 -18.14 9.51 -13.29
C ARG A 787 -18.82 10.50 -14.22
N LYS A 788 -19.59 11.44 -13.64
CA LYS A 788 -20.41 12.38 -14.39
C LYS A 788 -20.39 13.76 -13.74
N LYS A 789 -20.10 14.79 -14.52
CA LYS A 789 -20.33 16.20 -14.14
C LYS A 789 -21.80 16.57 -14.37
N LEU A 790 -22.43 17.19 -13.40
CA LEU A 790 -23.87 17.50 -13.44
C LEU A 790 -24.16 18.87 -14.07
N ASP A 791 -23.40 19.27 -15.08
CA ASP A 791 -23.49 20.55 -15.76
C ASP A 791 -24.64 20.66 -16.77
N PHE A 792 -25.45 19.61 -16.89
CA PHE A 792 -26.73 19.66 -17.62
C PHE A 792 -27.79 20.54 -16.92
N ASN A 793 -27.61 20.85 -15.63
CA ASN A 793 -28.43 21.78 -14.87
C ASN A 793 -27.54 22.90 -14.31
N PRO A 794 -27.86 24.19 -14.57
CA PRO A 794 -27.07 25.32 -14.10
C PRO A 794 -26.86 25.37 -12.59
N GLY A 795 -27.82 24.89 -11.80
CA GLY A 795 -27.71 24.82 -10.34
C GLY A 795 -26.78 23.70 -9.85
N LEU A 796 -26.54 22.68 -10.67
CA LEU A 796 -25.72 21.52 -10.34
C LEU A 796 -24.36 21.50 -11.06
N LYS A 797 -24.05 22.51 -11.87
CA LYS A 797 -22.87 22.56 -12.74
C LYS A 797 -21.53 22.39 -12.02
N ASN A 798 -21.49 22.69 -10.74
CA ASN A 798 -20.30 22.56 -9.89
C ASN A 798 -20.18 21.18 -9.25
N PHE A 799 -21.16 20.30 -9.40
CA PHE A 799 -21.16 18.97 -8.85
C PHE A 799 -20.63 17.95 -9.84
N THR A 800 -19.83 17.02 -9.33
CA THR A 800 -19.41 15.81 -10.02
C THR A 800 -19.74 14.62 -9.14
N ILE A 801 -20.50 13.67 -9.67
CA ILE A 801 -20.74 12.39 -9.02
C ILE A 801 -19.85 11.31 -9.62
N GLN A 802 -19.38 10.41 -8.77
CA GLN A 802 -18.64 9.24 -9.18
C GLN A 802 -19.02 8.06 -8.29
N GLY A 803 -18.93 6.87 -8.84
CA GLY A 803 -19.19 5.69 -8.03
C GLY A 803 -18.86 4.42 -8.78
N ASN A 804 -18.78 3.37 -8.00
CA ASN A 804 -18.70 2.02 -8.53
C ASN A 804 -19.43 1.04 -7.62
N VAL A 805 -19.97 0.02 -8.26
CA VAL A 805 -20.64 -1.11 -7.62
C VAL A 805 -20.05 -2.37 -8.23
N SER A 806 -19.67 -3.31 -7.39
CA SER A 806 -19.28 -4.65 -7.84
C SER A 806 -20.12 -5.68 -7.10
N TYR A 807 -20.62 -6.67 -7.84
CA TYR A 807 -21.25 -7.85 -7.29
C TYR A 807 -20.42 -9.07 -7.69
N ILE A 808 -20.12 -9.93 -6.70
CA ILE A 808 -19.19 -11.05 -6.88
C ILE A 808 -19.76 -12.30 -6.23
N TYR A 809 -19.88 -13.35 -7.01
CA TYR A 809 -20.25 -14.68 -6.55
C TYR A 809 -19.08 -15.61 -6.73
N ASN A 810 -18.71 -16.34 -5.70
CA ASN A 810 -17.69 -17.37 -5.79
C ASN A 810 -18.01 -18.61 -4.99
N ARG A 811 -17.35 -19.69 -5.35
CA ARG A 811 -17.49 -21.01 -4.74
C ARG A 811 -16.13 -21.70 -4.72
N VAL A 812 -15.73 -22.14 -3.52
CA VAL A 812 -14.52 -22.92 -3.26
C VAL A 812 -14.95 -24.34 -2.89
N THR A 813 -14.20 -25.33 -3.39
CA THR A 813 -14.34 -26.75 -3.02
C THR A 813 -13.02 -27.25 -2.44
N GLY A 814 -13.09 -28.25 -1.56
CA GLY A 814 -11.95 -28.83 -0.83
C GLY A 814 -11.80 -28.27 0.58
N ILE A 815 -10.94 -28.85 1.34
CA ILE A 815 -10.58 -28.71 2.76
C ILE A 815 -11.46 -27.78 3.62
N GLY A 816 -12.05 -28.31 4.68
CA GLY A 816 -12.68 -27.55 5.78
C GLY A 816 -14.19 -27.40 5.75
N ALA A 817 -14.86 -27.86 4.72
CA ALA A 817 -16.33 -28.01 4.70
C ALA A 817 -16.74 -28.97 3.61
N ASP A 818 -17.68 -29.86 3.91
CA ASP A 818 -18.34 -30.73 2.92
C ASP A 818 -19.18 -29.92 1.93
N GLU A 819 -19.47 -28.66 2.24
CA GLU A 819 -20.25 -27.75 1.41
C GLU A 819 -19.38 -26.63 0.81
N ALA A 820 -19.71 -26.29 -0.43
CA ALA A 820 -19.09 -25.20 -1.14
C ALA A 820 -19.40 -23.85 -0.48
N ARG A 821 -18.36 -23.14 -0.11
CA ARG A 821 -18.37 -21.84 0.58
C ARG A 821 -17.78 -20.70 -0.25
N PRO A 822 -17.97 -19.44 0.14
CA PRO A 822 -17.20 -18.34 -0.43
C PRO A 822 -15.70 -18.48 -0.15
N MET A 823 -14.90 -17.97 -1.07
CA MET A 823 -13.45 -17.89 -0.92
C MET A 823 -13.08 -16.91 0.20
N GLN A 824 -12.00 -17.20 0.95
CA GLN A 824 -11.51 -16.30 2.00
C GLN A 824 -11.25 -14.89 1.48
N GLY A 825 -11.63 -13.88 2.26
CA GLY A 825 -11.44 -12.47 1.94
C GLY A 825 -12.37 -11.91 0.87
N GLN A 826 -13.16 -12.76 0.22
CA GLN A 826 -14.04 -12.34 -0.84
C GLN A 826 -15.39 -11.84 -0.34
N SER A 827 -15.70 -10.59 -0.69
CA SER A 827 -16.98 -9.96 -0.41
C SER A 827 -17.95 -10.13 -1.59
N PRO A 828 -19.26 -10.38 -1.31
CA PRO A 828 -20.25 -10.50 -2.37
C PRO A 828 -20.55 -9.16 -3.06
N TYR A 829 -20.27 -8.03 -2.41
CA TYR A 829 -20.43 -6.71 -3.02
C TYR A 829 -19.42 -5.69 -2.49
N LEU A 830 -19.13 -4.70 -3.33
CA LEU A 830 -18.32 -3.53 -3.04
C LEU A 830 -19.06 -2.29 -3.53
N LEU A 831 -19.20 -1.29 -2.67
CA LEU A 831 -19.85 -0.03 -2.98
C LEU A 831 -18.88 1.12 -2.70
N ASN A 832 -18.61 1.95 -3.70
CA ASN A 832 -17.88 3.20 -3.54
C ASN A 832 -18.71 4.34 -4.16
N GLY A 833 -18.85 5.44 -3.46
CA GLY A 833 -19.53 6.63 -3.93
C GLY A 833 -18.73 7.90 -3.61
N GLY A 834 -18.80 8.89 -4.47
CA GLY A 834 -18.14 10.16 -4.26
C GLY A 834 -18.98 11.32 -4.84
N LEU A 835 -19.13 12.36 -4.06
CA LEU A 835 -19.72 13.63 -4.48
C LEU A 835 -18.66 14.72 -4.35
N GLN A 836 -18.33 15.38 -5.45
CA GLN A 836 -17.41 16.51 -5.49
C GLN A 836 -18.20 17.79 -5.80
N TYR A 837 -17.87 18.86 -5.10
CA TYR A 837 -18.43 20.19 -5.32
C TYR A 837 -17.29 21.20 -5.45
N ASP A 838 -17.14 21.80 -6.63
CA ASP A 838 -16.04 22.71 -6.96
C ASP A 838 -16.59 24.08 -7.33
N VAL A 839 -16.17 25.13 -6.59
CA VAL A 839 -16.49 26.53 -6.88
C VAL A 839 -15.20 27.28 -7.20
N GLU A 840 -14.80 27.23 -8.47
CA GLU A 840 -13.54 27.83 -8.96
C GLU A 840 -13.42 29.32 -8.58
N LYS A 841 -14.50 30.09 -8.73
CA LYS A 841 -14.54 31.54 -8.40
C LYS A 841 -14.08 31.83 -6.97
N TYR A 842 -14.40 30.97 -6.03
CA TYR A 842 -14.02 31.12 -4.62
C TYR A 842 -12.85 30.23 -4.19
N GLY A 843 -12.32 29.44 -5.11
CA GLY A 843 -11.24 28.48 -4.83
C GLY A 843 -11.63 27.43 -3.78
N ILE A 844 -12.91 27.07 -3.71
CA ILE A 844 -13.42 26.06 -2.77
C ILE A 844 -13.61 24.74 -3.51
N SER A 845 -13.11 23.68 -2.94
CA SER A 845 -13.43 22.31 -3.36
C SER A 845 -13.84 21.47 -2.15
N THR A 846 -14.93 20.73 -2.31
CA THR A 846 -15.47 19.85 -1.27
C THR A 846 -15.63 18.45 -1.84
N THR A 847 -15.31 17.45 -1.07
CA THR A 847 -15.44 16.04 -1.47
C THR A 847 -16.05 15.23 -0.32
N LEU A 848 -17.11 14.49 -0.62
CA LEU A 848 -17.69 13.50 0.26
C LEU A 848 -17.49 12.12 -0.38
N LEU A 849 -16.97 11.17 0.39
CA LEU A 849 -16.65 9.83 -0.09
C LEU A 849 -17.31 8.79 0.81
N PHE A 850 -17.83 7.74 0.19
CA PHE A 850 -18.46 6.61 0.85
C PHE A 850 -17.83 5.31 0.34
N ASN A 851 -17.59 4.36 1.24
CA ASN A 851 -17.10 3.03 0.93
C ASN A 851 -17.78 2.00 1.82
N GLU A 852 -18.25 0.90 1.26
CA GLU A 852 -18.76 -0.24 1.99
C GLU A 852 -18.36 -1.55 1.30
N ILE A 853 -17.98 -2.52 2.13
CA ILE A 853 -17.62 -3.87 1.72
C ILE A 853 -18.64 -4.81 2.36
N GLY A 854 -19.18 -5.73 1.58
CA GLY A 854 -20.10 -6.75 2.09
C GLY A 854 -19.40 -7.77 3.00
N ARG A 855 -20.19 -8.57 3.66
CA ARG A 855 -19.75 -9.67 4.53
C ARG A 855 -18.78 -10.60 3.81
N ARG A 856 -17.71 -11.03 4.51
CA ARG A 856 -16.72 -11.95 3.94
C ARG A 856 -16.12 -12.88 4.99
N ILE A 857 -15.62 -14.02 4.57
CA ILE A 857 -14.85 -14.92 5.45
C ILE A 857 -13.50 -14.27 5.73
N ALA A 858 -13.22 -13.98 6.99
CA ALA A 858 -11.91 -13.52 7.43
C ALA A 858 -10.95 -14.69 7.62
N PHE A 859 -11.41 -15.75 8.27
CA PHE A 859 -10.68 -17.00 8.46
C PHE A 859 -11.60 -18.19 8.20
N VAL A 860 -11.07 -19.17 7.48
CA VAL A 860 -11.79 -20.39 7.17
C VAL A 860 -11.83 -21.29 8.41
N GLY A 861 -12.97 -21.85 8.73
CA GLY A 861 -13.11 -22.82 9.80
C GLY A 861 -12.63 -24.22 9.40
N GLY A 862 -12.34 -25.06 10.40
CA GLY A 862 -12.10 -26.49 10.21
C GLY A 862 -13.41 -27.30 10.20
N SER A 863 -13.30 -28.63 10.30
CA SER A 863 -14.47 -29.53 10.33
C SER A 863 -15.43 -29.25 11.49
N ASP A 864 -14.87 -28.86 12.64
CA ASP A 864 -15.64 -28.64 13.87
C ASP A 864 -15.70 -27.16 14.26
N GLN A 865 -15.20 -26.28 13.42
CA GLN A 865 -15.10 -24.84 13.69
C GLN A 865 -15.79 -24.05 12.59
N PRO A 866 -16.83 -23.27 12.88
CA PRO A 866 -17.47 -22.41 11.91
C PRO A 866 -16.50 -21.30 11.46
N PRO A 867 -16.61 -20.83 10.21
CA PRO A 867 -15.75 -19.74 9.71
C PRO A 867 -16.00 -18.43 10.51
N ILE A 868 -14.95 -17.64 10.62
CA ILE A 868 -15.03 -16.30 11.19
C ILE A 868 -15.33 -15.31 10.07
N TRP A 869 -16.45 -14.60 10.17
CA TRP A 869 -16.92 -13.63 9.19
C TRP A 869 -16.60 -12.20 9.62
N GLU A 870 -16.22 -11.37 8.68
CA GLU A 870 -16.17 -9.93 8.86
C GLU A 870 -17.50 -9.30 8.46
N ASN A 871 -18.11 -8.54 9.37
CA ASN A 871 -19.38 -7.84 9.16
C ASN A 871 -19.17 -6.60 8.27
N PRO A 872 -20.11 -6.24 7.38
CA PRO A 872 -20.04 -5.01 6.59
C PRO A 872 -19.82 -3.77 7.46
N ARG A 873 -18.89 -2.90 7.02
CA ARG A 873 -18.57 -1.66 7.70
C ARG A 873 -18.57 -0.48 6.73
N PRO A 874 -19.64 0.35 6.72
CA PRO A 874 -19.64 1.57 5.93
C PRO A 874 -18.67 2.60 6.50
N ILE A 875 -17.91 3.24 5.61
CA ILE A 875 -16.96 4.33 5.92
C ILE A 875 -17.37 5.56 5.13
N MET A 876 -17.42 6.70 5.78
CA MET A 876 -17.70 7.99 5.14
C MET A 876 -16.60 9.00 5.49
N ASP A 877 -16.06 9.66 4.47
CA ASP A 877 -14.99 10.65 4.62
C ASP A 877 -15.41 11.97 3.97
N PHE A 878 -15.00 13.08 4.56
CA PHE A 878 -15.28 14.43 4.09
C PHE A 878 -14.00 15.26 4.03
N GLN A 879 -13.85 16.03 2.96
CA GLN A 879 -12.79 17.03 2.81
C GLN A 879 -13.35 18.33 2.29
N ILE A 880 -12.89 19.44 2.85
CA ILE A 880 -13.05 20.76 2.26
C ILE A 880 -11.69 21.43 2.14
N ALA A 881 -11.41 22.01 0.98
CA ALA A 881 -10.20 22.75 0.70
C ALA A 881 -10.54 24.14 0.19
N LYS A 882 -9.76 25.13 0.61
CA LYS A 882 -9.89 26.51 0.15
C LYS A 882 -8.53 27.05 -0.29
N LYS A 883 -8.46 27.53 -1.52
CA LYS A 883 -7.30 28.27 -2.04
C LYS A 883 -7.28 29.68 -1.45
N LEU A 884 -6.12 30.13 -1.04
CA LEU A 884 -5.85 31.41 -0.42
C LEU A 884 -4.65 32.08 -1.10
N LEU A 885 -4.35 33.35 -0.77
CA LEU A 885 -3.13 34.05 -1.17
C LEU A 885 -2.90 33.98 -2.71
N LYS A 886 -3.92 34.35 -3.48
CA LYS A 886 -3.88 34.30 -4.96
C LYS A 886 -3.51 32.91 -5.49
N THR A 887 -4.06 31.84 -4.86
CA THR A 887 -3.84 30.42 -5.16
C THR A 887 -2.49 29.83 -4.75
N LYS A 888 -1.57 30.61 -4.17
CA LYS A 888 -0.32 30.10 -3.61
C LYS A 888 -0.50 29.33 -2.30
N GLY A 889 -1.49 29.69 -1.50
CA GLY A 889 -1.86 29.03 -0.25
C GLY A 889 -3.09 28.12 -0.43
N GLU A 890 -3.14 27.03 0.32
CA GLU A 890 -4.32 26.14 0.41
C GLU A 890 -4.49 25.66 1.86
N ILE A 891 -5.69 25.83 2.40
CA ILE A 891 -6.09 25.23 3.68
C ILE A 891 -7.04 24.07 3.40
N LYS A 892 -6.85 22.95 4.12
CA LYS A 892 -7.71 21.76 4.03
C LYS A 892 -8.17 21.34 5.41
N LEU A 893 -9.46 21.01 5.52
CA LEU A 893 -10.04 20.29 6.65
C LEU A 893 -10.44 18.89 6.15
N ASN A 894 -9.98 17.86 6.82
CA ASN A 894 -10.31 16.48 6.54
C ASN A 894 -10.99 15.85 7.75
N VAL A 895 -12.07 15.11 7.52
CA VAL A 895 -12.76 14.28 8.50
C VAL A 895 -12.89 12.88 7.93
N ALA A 896 -12.15 11.92 8.47
CA ALA A 896 -12.17 10.54 8.00
C ALA A 896 -12.91 9.64 8.99
N ASP A 897 -13.65 8.67 8.45
CA ASP A 897 -14.50 7.73 9.18
C ASP A 897 -15.55 8.42 10.08
N ILE A 898 -16.37 9.28 9.46
CA ILE A 898 -17.41 10.05 10.15
C ILE A 898 -18.43 9.12 10.85
N LEU A 899 -18.75 8.00 10.22
CA LEU A 899 -19.75 7.05 10.75
C LEU A 899 -19.24 6.29 11.97
N ASN A 900 -17.94 6.17 12.14
CA ASN A 900 -17.26 5.56 13.29
C ASN A 900 -17.88 4.22 13.72
N LYS A 901 -18.26 3.38 12.77
CA LYS A 901 -18.82 2.05 13.02
C LYS A 901 -17.73 1.09 13.50
N SER A 902 -18.06 0.21 14.42
CA SER A 902 -17.16 -0.87 14.84
C SER A 902 -16.92 -1.87 13.71
N SER A 903 -15.70 -2.39 13.61
CA SER A 903 -15.39 -3.57 12.82
C SER A 903 -15.67 -4.80 13.67
N ILE A 904 -16.49 -5.73 13.19
CA ILE A 904 -16.95 -6.90 13.94
C ILE A 904 -16.62 -8.14 13.12
N PHE A 905 -15.92 -9.08 13.77
CA PHE A 905 -15.66 -10.42 13.28
C PHE A 905 -16.43 -11.41 14.14
N TYR A 906 -17.13 -12.37 13.54
CA TYR A 906 -18.06 -13.24 14.26
C TYR A 906 -18.24 -14.61 13.60
N ASN A 907 -18.69 -15.58 14.38
CA ASN A 907 -19.18 -16.87 13.90
C ASN A 907 -20.69 -16.79 13.74
N ASP A 908 -21.21 -17.02 12.54
CA ASP A 908 -22.63 -16.99 12.19
C ASP A 908 -23.27 -18.34 12.58
N LEU A 909 -23.85 -18.42 13.77
CA LEU A 909 -24.32 -19.68 14.36
C LEU A 909 -25.70 -20.12 13.83
N ASN A 910 -26.48 -19.17 13.36
CA ASN A 910 -27.83 -19.45 12.82
C ASN A 910 -27.88 -19.44 11.28
N ASN A 911 -26.73 -19.26 10.62
CA ASN A 911 -26.58 -19.24 9.16
C ASN A 911 -27.48 -18.20 8.45
N ASN A 912 -27.87 -17.13 9.14
CA ASN A 912 -28.76 -16.10 8.58
C ASN A 912 -28.01 -15.05 7.73
N LYS A 913 -26.69 -15.14 7.65
CA LYS A 913 -25.80 -14.25 6.90
C LYS A 913 -25.76 -12.80 7.42
N LYS A 914 -26.17 -12.57 8.65
CA LYS A 914 -26.14 -11.28 9.34
C LYS A 914 -25.60 -11.48 10.75
N TYR A 915 -24.94 -10.47 11.28
CA TYR A 915 -24.52 -10.48 12.69
C TYR A 915 -25.70 -10.24 13.61
N ASP A 916 -26.02 -11.21 14.45
CA ASP A 916 -26.97 -11.08 15.54
C ASP A 916 -26.24 -11.17 16.89
N LYS A 917 -26.18 -10.05 17.59
CA LYS A 917 -25.46 -9.93 18.88
C LYS A 917 -25.99 -10.87 19.99
N ASN A 918 -27.20 -11.43 19.85
CA ASN A 918 -27.83 -12.28 20.87
C ASN A 918 -27.60 -13.78 20.59
N ILE A 919 -27.21 -14.12 19.36
CA ILE A 919 -27.06 -15.51 18.90
C ILE A 919 -25.63 -15.79 18.52
N ASP A 920 -25.00 -14.87 17.77
CA ASP A 920 -23.68 -15.09 17.19
C ASP A 920 -22.56 -14.83 18.19
N ALA A 921 -21.54 -15.66 18.14
CA ALA A 921 -20.33 -15.45 18.90
C ALA A 921 -19.40 -14.48 18.16
N PHE A 922 -19.11 -13.32 18.73
CA PHE A 922 -18.10 -12.46 18.14
C PHE A 922 -16.69 -12.98 18.43
N ALA A 923 -15.79 -12.82 17.46
CA ALA A 923 -14.38 -13.14 17.61
C ALA A 923 -13.56 -11.88 17.91
N ILE A 924 -13.80 -10.80 17.15
CA ILE A 924 -13.10 -9.52 17.37
C ILE A 924 -14.08 -8.38 17.09
N LYS A 925 -14.06 -7.37 17.96
CA LYS A 925 -14.81 -6.13 17.78
C LYS A 925 -13.90 -4.94 18.04
N ARG A 926 -13.64 -4.10 17.03
CA ARG A 926 -12.69 -2.98 17.09
C ARG A 926 -13.36 -1.65 16.81
N LYS A 927 -12.94 -0.60 17.54
CA LYS A 927 -13.39 0.78 17.34
C LYS A 927 -12.22 1.69 17.05
N PHE A 928 -12.21 2.32 15.86
CA PHE A 928 -11.06 3.08 15.34
C PHE A 928 -11.15 4.59 15.61
N GLY A 929 -12.34 5.14 15.78
CA GLY A 929 -12.57 6.59 15.96
C GLY A 929 -12.55 7.37 14.64
N THR A 930 -13.07 8.59 14.71
CA THR A 930 -13.04 9.56 13.60
C THR A 930 -11.75 10.37 13.67
N ASN A 931 -11.07 10.52 12.52
CA ASN A 931 -9.88 11.34 12.41
C ASN A 931 -10.23 12.72 11.83
N VAL A 932 -9.89 13.77 12.55
CA VAL A 932 -10.04 15.16 12.10
C VAL A 932 -8.67 15.79 11.93
N SER A 933 -8.40 16.41 10.79
CA SER A 933 -7.12 17.07 10.54
C SER A 933 -7.28 18.36 9.73
N VAL A 934 -6.43 19.33 10.03
CA VAL A 934 -6.30 20.59 9.30
C VAL A 934 -4.88 20.69 8.77
N SER A 935 -4.72 21.10 7.54
CA SER A 935 -3.41 21.36 6.95
C SER A 935 -3.41 22.66 6.15
N PHE A 936 -2.25 23.31 6.15
CA PHE A 936 -1.98 24.49 5.34
C PHE A 936 -0.76 24.22 4.46
N GLY A 937 -0.93 24.42 3.16
CA GLY A 937 0.13 24.32 2.16
C GLY A 937 0.40 25.66 1.51
N TYR A 938 1.69 25.93 1.21
CA TYR A 938 2.11 27.13 0.50
C TYR A 938 3.06 26.77 -0.65
N ASN A 939 2.77 27.30 -1.84
CA ASN A 939 3.61 27.18 -3.03
C ASN A 939 4.32 28.52 -3.28
N PHE A 940 5.64 28.50 -3.28
CA PHE A 940 6.47 29.69 -3.45
C PHE A 940 6.55 30.19 -4.91
#